data_0699cf7209ce9edcc0d43885914933fb
#
_entry.id   0699cf7209ce9edcc0d43885914933fb
#
_cell.length_a   1.000
_cell.length_b   1.000
_cell.length_c   1.000
_cell.angle_alpha   90.00
_cell.angle_beta   90.00
_cell.angle_gamma   90.00
#
_symmetry.space_group_name_H-M   'P 1'
#
loop_
_entity.id
_entity.type
_entity.pdbx_description
1 polymer ?
#
loop_
_entity_poly.entity_id
_entity_poly.type
_entity_poly.pdbx_seq_one_letter_code
_entity_poly.pdbx_strand_id
1 'polypeptide(L)'
;MRSCAGTAVTLAVLSAGCAESTPKSGNGGAASTAIERTKADRLAREQQTARTVPTLASIKIDQPRPLTLRDSGQSGTLAFLREVDFRIVGDLGFLVHELSATLVPTHPGAPTVFDDPTSFDIAVHRGTVTLDNTKLNALFGGYIFGYRNAPLRNVRVSAGDGFLDIRGEMQRDGWVPFALKGKLEIRDGSTLVFHPTDVHVSGIEAGPVMRAAKVQVSDLLKIDTPIVRLNGNDLVLNVDKLLPPPHLKINIVSLKLTSAGLDLVLDDGTKAGFTMPENAPKHAMYLRGGDVKFMRTMPMNADIVIYPPRESSPDDAFVFDMYHYRDQLVAGYFNFEPSGALSILMPSYRRRARPSAPSLGSAAARMNDSLIDAQQLSLGEARRQWEAFAITPNGGAAQPNFRKVAAKHGGDVSMFGPRHISNGTTTIHLHNADFYIAGNIGFRVEDLVVQLVSKRAGEPVDLDDPNQYDIRILSGSVLAPWDAMSDLFNRHLLDYSPRSLNDLKLSADGGALRVRGGIKLWNQVPPGVWLPADMKGSLTLLDERHLAFTPTQVSVLGIPQAKLLRALGIELSSLAPLKRRGAELRGDSLVLDQYTVFPPPVLIGHMSQATVEPDGLRLTFRPAPNAPVLRPPANLPGSYLWLEGGDTKMFNVLVLNMRILVEDTAKPRVRFDLYDYRDVVSRGSVRMVHDGTLYVDVGKKDPLAR
;
A
#
# COMPACT_ATOMS: atom_id res chain seq x y z
N MET A 1 -47.20 25.74 -10.46
CA MET A 1 -48.19 26.33 -9.53
C MET A 1 -47.49 26.51 -8.15
N ARG A 2 -47.37 27.75 -7.80
CA ARG A 2 -47.26 28.40 -6.47
C ARG A 2 -46.25 27.76 -5.46
N SER A 3 -45.10 28.38 -5.15
CA SER A 3 -44.86 29.71 -4.51
C SER A 3 -45.18 29.71 -3.01
N CYS A 4 -44.16 30.01 -2.19
CA CYS A 4 -44.03 30.98 -1.07
C CYS A 4 -42.82 30.51 -0.20
N ALA A 5 -41.69 31.17 -0.09
CA ALA A 5 -41.34 32.53 0.30
C ALA A 5 -41.47 32.79 1.82
N GLY A 6 -40.33 33.13 2.40
CA GLY A 6 -40.13 34.14 3.43
C GLY A 6 -40.16 33.61 4.88
N THR A 7 -39.31 33.94 5.78
CA THR A 7 -38.98 35.32 6.20
C THR A 7 -37.77 35.30 7.17
N ALA A 8 -36.85 36.22 6.96
CA ALA A 8 -35.82 36.62 7.92
C ALA A 8 -36.45 37.49 9.01
N VAL A 9 -36.00 37.35 10.25
CA VAL A 9 -36.27 38.34 11.30
C VAL A 9 -34.94 38.79 11.92
N THR A 10 -34.59 39.99 11.54
CA THR A 10 -33.61 40.87 12.19
C THR A 10 -34.26 41.52 13.41
N LEU A 11 -33.59 41.57 14.54
CA LEU A 11 -33.96 42.52 15.62
C LEU A 11 -32.71 43.25 16.13
N ALA A 12 -32.79 44.53 15.95
CA ALA A 12 -31.80 45.53 16.32
C ALA A 12 -32.03 46.05 17.76
N VAL A 13 -30.95 46.35 18.37
CA VAL A 13 -30.56 47.40 19.34
C VAL A 13 -31.65 48.32 19.85
N LEU A 14 -31.66 48.50 21.16
CA LEU A 14 -32.02 49.79 21.80
C LEU A 14 -31.10 50.06 23.00
N SER A 15 -30.40 51.18 22.89
CA SER A 15 -29.60 51.87 23.87
C SER A 15 -30.45 52.91 24.65
N ALA A 16 -30.23 52.99 25.94
CA ALA A 16 -30.45 54.25 26.78
C ALA A 16 -29.78 53.91 28.12
N GLY A 17 -28.95 54.66 28.71
CA GLY A 17 -28.65 56.06 28.81
C GLY A 17 -28.67 56.49 30.26
N CYS A 18 -27.54 56.96 30.85
CA CYS A 18 -27.28 57.84 31.93
C CYS A 18 -27.67 57.48 33.38
N ALA A 19 -26.71 57.38 34.31
CA ALA A 19 -26.38 58.48 35.24
C ALA A 19 -25.21 58.10 36.15
N GLU A 20 -24.36 59.09 36.37
CA GLU A 20 -23.18 59.07 37.21
C GLU A 20 -23.53 58.93 38.73
N SER A 21 -22.68 58.17 39.41
CA SER A 21 -22.18 58.49 40.74
C SER A 21 -20.93 57.63 41.09
N THR A 22 -19.79 58.29 41.17
CA THR A 22 -18.64 57.82 41.96
C THR A 22 -18.92 58.11 43.45
N PRO A 23 -18.32 57.37 44.42
CA PRO A 23 -16.91 57.06 44.55
C PRO A 23 -16.55 55.78 45.33
N LYS A 24 -15.26 55.58 45.35
CA LYS A 24 -14.36 54.88 46.32
C LYS A 24 -13.82 53.48 45.98
N SER A 25 -12.52 53.57 45.81
CA SER A 25 -11.45 52.59 45.90
C SER A 25 -11.71 51.33 46.75
N GLY A 26 -11.51 50.17 46.11
CA GLY A 26 -11.37 48.93 46.82
C GLY A 26 -10.85 47.83 45.83
N ASN A 27 -9.80 47.21 46.20
CA ASN A 27 -8.95 46.19 45.49
C ASN A 27 -9.69 45.02 44.85
N GLY A 28 -10.74 45.21 44.06
CA GLY A 28 -11.46 44.16 43.35
C GLY A 28 -11.11 44.01 41.86
N GLY A 29 -10.38 44.96 41.28
CA GLY A 29 -10.16 45.00 39.82
C GLY A 29 -9.14 43.99 39.29
N ALA A 30 -8.17 43.59 40.09
CA ALA A 30 -7.13 42.65 39.63
C ALA A 30 -7.63 41.21 39.58
N ALA A 31 -8.52 40.79 40.46
CA ALA A 31 -9.10 39.46 40.47
C ALA A 31 -10.13 39.26 39.33
N SER A 32 -10.94 40.29 39.05
CA SER A 32 -11.93 40.27 37.97
C SER A 32 -11.27 40.19 36.57
N THR A 33 -10.22 41.01 36.36
CA THR A 33 -9.45 40.99 35.10
C THR A 33 -8.64 39.72 34.91
N ALA A 34 -8.14 39.11 35.98
CA ALA A 34 -7.48 37.79 35.90
C ALA A 34 -8.46 36.68 35.54
N ILE A 35 -9.67 36.68 36.09
CA ILE A 35 -10.75 35.72 35.79
C ILE A 35 -11.22 35.88 34.34
N GLU A 36 -11.35 37.10 33.84
CA GLU A 36 -11.77 37.37 32.46
C GLU A 36 -10.69 37.00 31.43
N ARG A 37 -9.41 37.26 31.70
CA ARG A 37 -8.30 36.77 30.86
C ARG A 37 -8.23 35.27 30.85
N THR A 38 -8.35 34.61 31.99
CA THR A 38 -8.38 33.13 32.06
C THR A 38 -9.58 32.56 31.32
N LYS A 39 -10.72 33.26 31.26
CA LYS A 39 -11.92 32.88 30.52
C LYS A 39 -11.75 33.03 29.01
N ALA A 40 -11.11 34.12 28.55
CA ALA A 40 -10.82 34.38 27.14
C ALA A 40 -9.76 33.42 26.59
N ASP A 41 -8.69 33.22 27.35
CA ASP A 41 -7.64 32.25 27.01
C ASP A 41 -8.18 30.82 26.96
N ARG A 42 -9.15 30.49 27.79
CA ARG A 42 -9.82 29.22 27.84
C ARG A 42 -10.76 29.02 26.64
N LEU A 43 -11.57 30.01 26.29
CA LEU A 43 -12.42 29.98 25.08
C LEU A 43 -11.57 29.84 23.80
N ALA A 44 -10.45 30.55 23.73
CA ALA A 44 -9.53 30.46 22.61
C ALA A 44 -8.90 29.06 22.53
N ARG A 45 -8.53 28.46 23.67
CA ARG A 45 -8.00 27.08 23.71
C ARG A 45 -9.09 26.05 23.41
N GLU A 46 -10.32 26.21 23.90
CA GLU A 46 -11.45 25.33 23.57
C GLU A 46 -11.80 25.41 22.08
N GLN A 47 -11.74 26.58 21.46
CA GLN A 47 -11.94 26.74 20.01
C GLN A 47 -10.78 26.18 19.19
N GLN A 48 -9.55 26.32 19.66
CA GLN A 48 -8.35 25.74 19.00
C GLN A 48 -8.30 24.23 19.19
N THR A 49 -8.79 23.72 20.32
CA THR A 49 -8.84 22.31 20.67
C THR A 49 -9.97 21.57 19.95
N ALA A 50 -11.11 22.22 19.73
CA ALA A 50 -12.19 21.66 18.92
C ALA A 50 -11.79 21.42 17.45
N ARG A 51 -10.73 22.07 16.98
CA ARG A 51 -10.18 21.87 15.62
C ARG A 51 -9.15 20.76 15.51
N THR A 52 -8.64 20.22 16.60
CA THR A 52 -7.41 19.37 16.56
C THR A 52 -7.60 17.95 17.04
N VAL A 53 -8.73 17.56 17.57
CA VAL A 53 -9.02 16.14 17.90
C VAL A 53 -10.30 15.73 17.22
N PRO A 54 -10.22 14.90 16.18
CA PRO A 54 -11.41 14.30 15.63
C PRO A 54 -12.11 13.49 16.72
N THR A 55 -13.39 13.76 16.96
CA THR A 55 -14.23 12.81 17.69
C THR A 55 -14.35 11.55 16.86
N LEU A 56 -14.54 10.38 17.49
CA LEU A 56 -14.80 9.11 16.76
C LEU A 56 -15.89 9.25 15.69
N ALA A 57 -16.87 10.17 15.89
CA ALA A 57 -17.91 10.48 14.91
C ALA A 57 -17.42 11.37 13.74
N SER A 58 -16.31 12.08 13.89
CA SER A 58 -15.75 12.95 12.87
C SER A 58 -14.59 12.34 12.10
N ILE A 59 -14.09 11.21 12.54
CA ILE A 59 -13.17 10.38 11.75
C ILE A 59 -14.03 9.72 10.66
N LYS A 60 -14.26 10.44 9.58
CA LYS A 60 -14.59 9.79 8.31
C LYS A 60 -13.31 9.08 7.90
N ILE A 61 -13.20 7.83 8.32
CA ILE A 61 -12.32 6.87 7.66
C ILE A 61 -12.94 6.77 6.27
N ASP A 62 -12.32 7.43 5.32
CA ASP A 62 -12.64 7.24 3.91
C ASP A 62 -12.29 5.80 3.63
N GLN A 63 -13.27 4.92 3.85
CA GLN A 63 -13.03 3.48 3.68
C GLN A 63 -12.79 3.27 2.20
N PRO A 64 -11.57 2.89 1.81
CA PRO A 64 -11.37 2.38 0.50
C PRO A 64 -12.35 1.23 0.32
N ARG A 65 -12.85 1.08 -0.89
CA ARG A 65 -13.70 -0.06 -1.26
C ARG A 65 -13.13 -1.33 -0.64
N PRO A 66 -13.93 -2.12 0.08
CA PRO A 66 -13.44 -3.36 0.68
C PRO A 66 -12.73 -4.18 -0.38
N LEU A 67 -11.54 -4.68 -0.07
CA LEU A 67 -10.82 -5.59 -0.94
C LEU A 67 -11.61 -6.89 -0.98
N THR A 68 -12.53 -7.00 -1.91
CA THR A 68 -13.25 -8.23 -2.16
C THR A 68 -12.56 -8.90 -3.33
N LEU A 69 -11.84 -9.97 -3.07
CA LEU A 69 -11.25 -10.84 -4.10
C LEU A 69 -12.30 -11.36 -5.11
N ARG A 70 -13.57 -11.04 -4.91
CA ARG A 70 -14.70 -11.39 -5.78
C ARG A 70 -14.88 -10.45 -6.97
N ASP A 71 -14.32 -9.26 -6.90
CA ASP A 71 -14.53 -8.24 -7.94
C ASP A 71 -13.55 -8.36 -9.11
N SER A 72 -12.41 -9.05 -8.91
CA SER A 72 -11.37 -9.19 -9.93
C SER A 72 -11.83 -9.98 -11.15
N GLY A 73 -12.71 -10.94 -11.01
CA GLY A 73 -13.16 -11.78 -12.12
C GLY A 73 -14.22 -11.16 -13.03
N GLN A 74 -14.81 -10.01 -12.66
CA GLN A 74 -15.96 -9.47 -13.41
C GLN A 74 -15.58 -8.45 -14.47
N SER A 75 -14.53 -7.68 -14.30
CA SER A 75 -14.13 -6.63 -15.24
C SER A 75 -12.65 -6.64 -15.62
N GLY A 76 -11.82 -7.41 -14.94
CA GLY A 76 -10.36 -7.35 -15.09
C GLY A 76 -9.77 -6.04 -14.55
N THR A 77 -8.48 -5.87 -14.75
CA THR A 77 -7.75 -4.66 -14.37
C THR A 77 -7.44 -3.86 -15.63
N LEU A 78 -7.91 -2.62 -15.69
CA LEU A 78 -7.58 -1.71 -16.77
C LEU A 78 -6.09 -1.35 -16.68
N ALA A 79 -5.41 -1.39 -17.82
CA ALA A 79 -4.01 -1.04 -17.96
C ALA A 79 -3.83 0.02 -19.06
N PHE A 80 -3.08 1.06 -18.74
CA PHE A 80 -2.69 2.09 -19.69
C PHE A 80 -1.16 2.22 -19.65
N LEU A 81 -0.50 2.13 -20.82
CA LEU A 81 0.95 2.23 -20.96
C LEU A 81 1.27 3.40 -21.90
N ARG A 82 2.30 4.17 -21.56
CA ARG A 82 2.80 5.27 -22.38
C ARG A 82 4.31 5.31 -22.35
N GLU A 83 4.94 5.28 -23.54
CA GLU A 83 6.40 5.27 -23.72
C GLU A 83 7.10 4.21 -22.84
N VAL A 84 6.65 2.94 -22.99
CA VAL A 84 7.14 1.78 -22.26
C VAL A 84 7.74 0.76 -23.22
N ASP A 85 9.00 0.40 -23.02
CA ASP A 85 9.58 -0.79 -23.64
C ASP A 85 9.11 -2.01 -22.84
N PHE A 86 7.93 -2.54 -23.23
CA PHE A 86 7.30 -3.67 -22.58
C PHE A 86 7.91 -4.96 -23.09
N ARG A 87 8.54 -5.70 -22.21
CA ARG A 87 9.18 -6.97 -22.48
C ARG A 87 8.50 -8.09 -21.70
N ILE A 88 8.22 -9.18 -22.38
CA ILE A 88 7.80 -10.40 -21.69
C ILE A 88 9.03 -10.96 -20.97
N VAL A 89 10.15 -11.10 -21.70
CA VAL A 89 11.44 -11.48 -21.11
C VAL A 89 12.59 -11.13 -22.07
N GLY A 90 13.65 -10.57 -21.56
CA GLY A 90 14.84 -10.19 -22.33
C GLY A 90 14.52 -9.13 -23.39
N ASP A 91 14.78 -9.44 -24.67
CA ASP A 91 14.45 -8.53 -25.77
C ASP A 91 13.14 -8.90 -26.47
N LEU A 92 12.43 -9.93 -25.96
CA LEU A 92 11.13 -10.32 -26.48
C LEU A 92 10.04 -9.41 -25.95
N GLY A 93 9.46 -8.61 -26.79
CA GLY A 93 8.44 -7.62 -26.44
C GLY A 93 8.26 -6.58 -27.54
N PHE A 94 7.80 -5.42 -27.18
CA PHE A 94 7.56 -4.29 -28.09
C PHE A 94 7.68 -2.95 -27.36
N LEU A 95 8.08 -1.93 -28.09
CA LEU A 95 8.02 -0.55 -27.60
C LEU A 95 6.57 -0.06 -27.75
N VAL A 96 5.98 0.28 -26.62
CA VAL A 96 4.65 0.88 -26.55
C VAL A 96 4.79 2.38 -26.59
N HIS A 97 4.19 3.05 -27.59
CA HIS A 97 4.05 4.50 -27.58
C HIS A 97 2.85 4.90 -26.74
N GLU A 98 1.72 4.28 -27.01
CA GLU A 98 0.51 4.39 -26.21
C GLU A 98 -0.29 3.08 -26.34
N LEU A 99 -0.82 2.56 -25.23
CA LEU A 99 -1.62 1.34 -25.25
C LEU A 99 -2.61 1.35 -24.10
N SER A 100 -3.87 1.04 -24.41
CA SER A 100 -4.91 0.71 -23.44
C SER A 100 -5.30 -0.75 -23.57
N ALA A 101 -5.41 -1.43 -22.42
CA ALA A 101 -5.71 -2.85 -22.36
C ALA A 101 -6.50 -3.18 -21.09
N THR A 102 -7.02 -4.41 -21.04
CA THR A 102 -7.54 -5.01 -19.82
C THR A 102 -6.73 -6.28 -19.51
N LEU A 103 -6.22 -6.39 -18.29
CA LEU A 103 -5.69 -7.63 -17.76
C LEU A 103 -6.87 -8.48 -17.32
N VAL A 104 -7.13 -9.57 -18.03
CA VAL A 104 -8.31 -10.42 -17.83
C VAL A 104 -7.88 -11.72 -17.14
N PRO A 105 -8.29 -11.98 -15.89
CA PRO A 105 -7.97 -13.23 -15.22
C PRO A 105 -8.48 -14.45 -15.99
N THR A 106 -7.65 -15.48 -16.12
CA THR A 106 -8.03 -16.75 -16.78
C THR A 106 -8.98 -17.60 -15.94
N HIS A 107 -9.07 -17.32 -14.62
CA HIS A 107 -10.00 -17.97 -13.70
C HIS A 107 -10.97 -16.94 -13.14
N PRO A 108 -12.28 -17.12 -13.34
CA PRO A 108 -13.30 -16.20 -12.78
C PRO A 108 -13.17 -16.04 -11.27
N GLY A 109 -13.18 -14.81 -10.79
CA GLY A 109 -13.07 -14.48 -9.37
C GLY A 109 -11.66 -14.56 -8.78
N ALA A 110 -10.63 -14.85 -9.60
CA ALA A 110 -9.24 -14.79 -9.19
C ALA A 110 -8.62 -13.42 -9.52
N PRO A 111 -7.61 -12.96 -8.77
CA PRO A 111 -6.86 -11.77 -9.13
C PRO A 111 -5.93 -12.02 -10.32
N THR A 112 -5.51 -10.95 -10.97
CA THR A 112 -4.36 -10.96 -11.89
C THR A 112 -3.08 -11.15 -11.07
N VAL A 113 -2.37 -12.26 -11.24
CA VAL A 113 -1.16 -12.59 -10.48
C VAL A 113 0.08 -12.36 -11.34
N PHE A 114 0.86 -11.33 -11.04
CA PHE A 114 2.04 -11.00 -11.84
C PHE A 114 3.16 -12.06 -11.74
N ASP A 115 3.20 -12.84 -10.65
CA ASP A 115 4.12 -13.98 -10.50
C ASP A 115 3.71 -15.21 -11.37
N ASP A 116 2.49 -15.23 -11.87
CA ASP A 116 1.97 -16.27 -12.75
C ASP A 116 1.41 -15.66 -14.04
N PRO A 117 2.25 -15.50 -15.07
CA PRO A 117 1.81 -14.95 -16.35
C PRO A 117 0.68 -15.74 -17.03
N THR A 118 0.42 -16.99 -16.61
CA THR A 118 -0.70 -17.78 -17.11
C THR A 118 -2.03 -17.49 -16.41
N SER A 119 -1.99 -16.72 -15.32
CA SER A 119 -3.17 -16.37 -14.54
C SER A 119 -4.07 -15.33 -15.23
N PHE A 120 -3.59 -14.67 -16.28
CA PHE A 120 -4.34 -13.65 -17.01
C PHE A 120 -3.93 -13.55 -18.47
N ASP A 121 -4.82 -12.98 -19.27
CA ASP A 121 -4.57 -12.53 -20.65
C ASP A 121 -4.54 -11.01 -20.68
N ILE A 122 -3.91 -10.42 -21.69
CA ILE A 122 -3.90 -8.99 -21.94
C ILE A 122 -4.79 -8.72 -23.18
N ALA A 123 -6.00 -8.24 -22.96
CA ALA A 123 -6.90 -7.82 -24.03
C ALA A 123 -6.60 -6.36 -24.40
N VAL A 124 -6.00 -6.13 -25.55
CA VAL A 124 -5.63 -4.79 -26.02
C VAL A 124 -6.81 -4.15 -26.72
N HIS A 125 -7.20 -2.95 -26.26
CA HIS A 125 -8.31 -2.19 -26.83
C HIS A 125 -7.84 -1.24 -27.93
N ARG A 126 -6.76 -0.49 -27.65
CA ARG A 126 -6.17 0.45 -28.61
C ARG A 126 -4.69 0.64 -28.30
N GLY A 127 -3.87 0.85 -29.31
CA GLY A 127 -2.48 1.22 -29.11
C GLY A 127 -1.66 1.35 -30.36
N THR A 128 -0.48 1.92 -30.17
CA THR A 128 0.59 1.98 -31.19
C THR A 128 1.85 1.38 -30.59
N VAL A 129 2.42 0.41 -31.27
CA VAL A 129 3.61 -0.31 -30.82
C VAL A 129 4.63 -0.47 -31.95
N THR A 130 5.92 -0.54 -31.59
CA THR A 130 7.01 -0.79 -32.54
C THR A 130 7.81 -2.02 -32.10
N LEU A 131 8.04 -2.92 -33.04
CA LEU A 131 9.04 -4.00 -32.93
C LEU A 131 10.27 -3.59 -33.74
N ASP A 132 11.30 -3.11 -33.08
CA ASP A 132 12.58 -2.83 -33.71
C ASP A 132 13.28 -4.11 -34.17
N ASN A 133 14.39 -3.98 -34.91
CA ASN A 133 15.12 -5.13 -35.43
C ASN A 133 15.65 -6.05 -34.33
N THR A 134 15.91 -5.55 -33.12
CA THR A 134 16.34 -6.35 -31.97
C THR A 134 15.19 -7.25 -31.49
N LYS A 135 14.00 -6.66 -31.35
CA LYS A 135 12.77 -7.37 -30.94
C LYS A 135 12.31 -8.36 -32.01
N LEU A 136 12.40 -8.02 -33.28
CA LEU A 136 12.11 -8.94 -34.39
C LEU A 136 13.05 -10.15 -34.35
N ASN A 137 14.35 -9.96 -34.09
CA ASN A 137 15.30 -11.04 -33.95
C ASN A 137 15.07 -11.89 -32.70
N ALA A 138 14.70 -11.27 -31.59
CA ALA A 138 14.32 -11.99 -30.36
C ALA A 138 13.07 -12.85 -30.60
N LEU A 139 12.09 -12.33 -31.35
CA LEU A 139 10.87 -13.05 -31.69
C LEU A 139 11.14 -14.23 -32.62
N PHE A 140 11.74 -14.00 -33.77
CA PHE A 140 11.95 -15.05 -34.76
C PHE A 140 13.08 -16.00 -34.38
N GLY A 141 14.29 -15.49 -34.18
CA GLY A 141 15.46 -16.30 -33.88
C GLY A 141 15.51 -16.83 -32.45
N GLY A 142 15.00 -16.05 -31.50
CA GLY A 142 15.04 -16.41 -30.09
C GLY A 142 13.86 -17.23 -29.61
N TYR A 143 12.66 -16.97 -30.14
CA TYR A 143 11.43 -17.61 -29.68
C TYR A 143 10.83 -18.58 -30.72
N ILE A 144 10.42 -18.09 -31.90
CA ILE A 144 9.73 -18.92 -32.90
C ILE A 144 10.59 -20.09 -33.39
N PHE A 145 11.87 -19.84 -33.67
CA PHE A 145 12.82 -20.85 -34.20
C PHE A 145 13.99 -21.14 -33.26
N GLY A 146 13.93 -20.68 -32.00
CA GLY A 146 14.99 -20.85 -31.01
C GLY A 146 14.99 -22.17 -30.24
N TYR A 147 14.17 -23.16 -30.63
CA TYR A 147 14.03 -24.43 -29.92
C TYR A 147 14.94 -25.55 -30.49
N ARG A 148 15.18 -26.60 -29.65
CA ARG A 148 15.98 -27.73 -30.02
C ARG A 148 15.34 -28.49 -31.23
N ASN A 149 16.12 -28.80 -32.24
CA ASN A 149 15.67 -29.45 -33.48
C ASN A 149 14.70 -28.58 -34.32
N ALA A 150 14.74 -27.26 -34.17
CA ALA A 150 14.05 -26.41 -35.12
C ALA A 150 14.56 -26.62 -36.53
N PRO A 151 13.69 -26.63 -37.55
CA PRO A 151 14.10 -26.82 -38.95
C PRO A 151 14.87 -25.61 -39.50
N LEU A 152 14.89 -24.50 -38.77
CA LEU A 152 15.68 -23.30 -39.06
C LEU A 152 16.57 -22.96 -37.86
N ARG A 153 17.77 -22.48 -38.14
CA ARG A 153 18.69 -21.96 -37.12
C ARG A 153 19.37 -20.67 -37.59
N ASN A 154 19.97 -19.95 -36.64
CA ASN A 154 20.66 -18.69 -36.91
C ASN A 154 19.77 -17.66 -37.65
N VAL A 155 18.45 -17.73 -37.40
CA VAL A 155 17.49 -16.88 -38.06
C VAL A 155 17.70 -15.46 -37.61
N ARG A 156 17.86 -14.55 -38.58
CA ARG A 156 17.97 -13.11 -38.39
C ARG A 156 16.92 -12.42 -39.27
N VAL A 157 16.27 -11.42 -38.67
CA VAL A 157 15.23 -10.66 -39.33
C VAL A 157 15.61 -9.19 -39.27
N SER A 158 15.47 -8.51 -40.39
CA SER A 158 15.60 -7.06 -40.47
C SER A 158 14.45 -6.48 -41.30
N ALA A 159 13.90 -5.37 -40.81
CA ALA A 159 12.91 -4.60 -41.54
C ALA A 159 13.60 -3.60 -42.45
N GLY A 160 13.01 -3.37 -43.62
CA GLY A 160 13.34 -2.31 -44.54
C GLY A 160 12.05 -1.56 -44.93
N ASP A 161 12.17 -0.54 -45.76
CA ASP A 161 11.00 0.26 -46.15
C ASP A 161 10.07 -0.56 -47.04
N GLY A 162 8.98 -1.05 -46.41
CA GLY A 162 7.94 -1.84 -47.08
C GLY A 162 8.29 -3.34 -47.22
N PHE A 163 9.36 -3.86 -46.68
CA PHE A 163 9.73 -5.28 -46.76
C PHE A 163 10.37 -5.81 -45.50
N LEU A 164 10.34 -7.13 -45.34
CA LEU A 164 11.04 -7.89 -44.32
C LEU A 164 12.11 -8.76 -44.99
N ASP A 165 13.32 -8.80 -44.44
CA ASP A 165 14.43 -9.66 -44.85
C ASP A 165 14.67 -10.68 -43.75
N ILE A 166 14.55 -11.99 -44.09
CA ILE A 166 14.72 -13.11 -43.17
C ILE A 166 15.87 -13.97 -43.68
N ARG A 167 16.91 -14.11 -42.93
CA ARG A 167 18.08 -14.92 -43.27
C ARG A 167 18.34 -15.98 -42.21
N GLY A 168 18.91 -17.09 -42.58
CA GLY A 168 19.26 -18.18 -41.67
C GLY A 168 19.77 -19.38 -42.37
N GLU A 169 19.71 -20.51 -41.68
CA GLU A 169 20.03 -21.82 -42.26
C GLU A 169 18.85 -22.77 -42.07
N MET A 170 18.53 -23.55 -43.10
CA MET A 170 17.49 -24.57 -43.05
C MET A 170 18.10 -25.97 -43.04
N GLN A 171 17.46 -26.90 -42.35
CA GLN A 171 17.87 -28.31 -42.28
C GLN A 171 17.40 -29.06 -43.50
N ARG A 172 18.35 -29.61 -44.24
CA ARG A 172 18.15 -30.56 -45.36
C ARG A 172 19.05 -31.77 -45.10
N ASP A 173 19.83 -32.22 -46.08
CA ASP A 173 20.91 -33.20 -45.88
C ASP A 173 22.13 -32.61 -45.13
N GLY A 174 21.99 -31.43 -44.61
CA GLY A 174 22.88 -30.58 -43.86
C GLY A 174 22.22 -29.23 -43.59
N TRP A 175 22.99 -28.24 -43.12
CA TRP A 175 22.52 -26.88 -42.92
C TRP A 175 22.80 -26.01 -44.13
N VAL A 176 21.75 -25.55 -44.78
CA VAL A 176 21.81 -24.79 -46.03
C VAL A 176 21.41 -23.32 -45.76
N PRO A 177 22.25 -22.35 -46.10
CA PRO A 177 21.91 -20.94 -45.91
C PRO A 177 20.77 -20.52 -46.84
N PHE A 178 19.84 -19.71 -46.30
CA PHE A 178 18.75 -19.12 -47.06
C PHE A 178 18.59 -17.62 -46.75
N ALA A 179 17.98 -16.90 -47.69
CA ALA A 179 17.52 -15.54 -47.50
C ALA A 179 16.17 -15.37 -48.20
N LEU A 180 15.22 -14.82 -47.48
CA LEU A 180 13.87 -14.48 -47.95
C LEU A 180 13.62 -13.00 -47.81
N LYS A 181 13.26 -12.30 -48.86
CA LYS A 181 12.79 -10.93 -48.80
C LYS A 181 11.33 -10.89 -49.26
N GLY A 182 10.49 -10.19 -48.52
CA GLY A 182 9.06 -10.19 -48.82
C GLY A 182 8.26 -9.13 -48.12
N LYS A 183 6.96 -9.14 -48.35
CA LYS A 183 5.99 -8.24 -47.73
C LYS A 183 5.25 -8.92 -46.62
N LEU A 184 4.82 -8.13 -45.66
CA LEU A 184 3.98 -8.56 -44.55
C LEU A 184 2.57 -8.00 -44.74
N GLU A 185 1.55 -8.83 -44.58
CA GLU A 185 0.15 -8.51 -44.72
C GLU A 185 -0.64 -8.91 -43.47
N ILE A 186 -1.67 -8.12 -43.14
CA ILE A 186 -2.68 -8.46 -42.12
C ILE A 186 -3.84 -9.13 -42.83
N ARG A 187 -4.26 -10.32 -42.39
CA ARG A 187 -5.37 -11.03 -43.01
C ARG A 187 -6.71 -10.82 -42.28
N ASP A 188 -6.72 -10.93 -40.94
CA ASP A 188 -7.96 -10.90 -40.13
C ASP A 188 -7.74 -10.21 -38.76
N GLY A 189 -6.81 -9.26 -38.70
CA GLY A 189 -6.47 -8.55 -37.46
C GLY A 189 -5.62 -9.37 -36.49
N SER A 190 -5.69 -10.71 -36.53
CA SER A 190 -4.91 -11.62 -35.66
C SER A 190 -3.96 -12.55 -36.42
N THR A 191 -3.96 -12.49 -37.74
CA THR A 191 -3.09 -13.29 -38.61
C THR A 191 -2.21 -12.40 -39.47
N LEU A 192 -0.90 -12.58 -39.34
CA LEU A 192 0.09 -11.96 -40.22
C LEU A 192 0.59 -12.98 -41.25
N VAL A 193 0.68 -12.55 -42.50
CA VAL A 193 1.17 -13.37 -43.59
C VAL A 193 2.39 -12.72 -44.21
N PHE A 194 3.51 -13.43 -44.18
CA PHE A 194 4.72 -13.01 -44.89
C PHE A 194 4.75 -13.66 -46.25
N HIS A 195 4.77 -12.85 -47.30
CA HIS A 195 4.83 -13.22 -48.70
C HIS A 195 6.26 -13.06 -49.25
N PRO A 196 7.07 -14.08 -49.37
CA PRO A 196 8.39 -13.96 -49.99
C PRO A 196 8.28 -13.56 -51.44
N THR A 197 8.87 -12.46 -51.83
CA THR A 197 8.96 -11.99 -53.23
C THR A 197 10.31 -12.36 -53.83
N ASP A 198 11.32 -12.57 -52.99
CA ASP A 198 12.67 -12.90 -53.38
C ASP A 198 13.21 -14.04 -52.47
N VAL A 199 13.67 -15.12 -53.07
CA VAL A 199 14.08 -16.35 -52.38
C VAL A 199 15.48 -16.73 -52.86
N HIS A 200 16.45 -16.77 -51.93
CA HIS A 200 17.81 -17.24 -52.19
C HIS A 200 18.11 -18.49 -51.34
N VAL A 201 18.74 -19.46 -51.96
CA VAL A 201 19.23 -20.68 -51.29
C VAL A 201 20.69 -20.86 -51.68
N SER A 202 21.58 -21.01 -50.70
CA SER A 202 23.04 -21.07 -50.92
C SER A 202 23.58 -19.91 -51.75
N GLY A 203 23.00 -18.71 -51.62
CA GLY A 203 23.39 -17.49 -52.34
C GLY A 203 22.87 -17.41 -53.80
N ILE A 204 22.14 -18.43 -54.26
CA ILE A 204 21.56 -18.50 -55.62
C ILE A 204 20.10 -18.07 -55.55
N GLU A 205 19.68 -17.21 -56.50
CA GLU A 205 18.25 -16.83 -56.64
C GLU A 205 17.44 -18.07 -57.05
N ALA A 206 16.70 -18.61 -56.07
CA ALA A 206 15.95 -19.85 -56.29
C ALA A 206 14.51 -19.61 -56.81
N GLY A 207 13.98 -18.38 -56.68
CA GLY A 207 12.60 -18.03 -57.02
C GLY A 207 12.22 -18.43 -58.47
N PRO A 208 12.97 -18.04 -59.52
CA PRO A 208 12.67 -18.42 -60.90
C PRO A 208 12.70 -19.93 -61.13
N VAL A 209 13.68 -20.64 -60.56
CA VAL A 209 13.81 -22.07 -60.67
C VAL A 209 12.66 -22.80 -59.99
N MET A 210 12.28 -22.38 -58.81
CA MET A 210 11.15 -22.95 -58.08
C MET A 210 9.82 -22.76 -58.85
N ARG A 211 9.59 -21.58 -59.42
CA ARG A 211 8.41 -21.36 -60.26
C ARG A 211 8.37 -22.25 -61.49
N ALA A 212 9.51 -22.38 -62.19
CA ALA A 212 9.62 -23.25 -63.36
C ALA A 212 9.40 -24.74 -63.02
N ALA A 213 9.91 -25.17 -61.87
CA ALA A 213 9.77 -26.53 -61.37
C ALA A 213 8.43 -26.79 -60.64
N LYS A 214 7.59 -25.77 -60.45
CA LYS A 214 6.35 -25.81 -59.63
C LYS A 214 6.58 -26.27 -58.20
N VAL A 215 7.77 -25.98 -57.62
CA VAL A 215 8.13 -26.26 -56.23
C VAL A 215 7.81 -25.07 -55.36
N GLN A 216 7.14 -25.33 -54.24
CA GLN A 216 6.83 -24.30 -53.23
C GLN A 216 7.82 -24.39 -52.05
N VAL A 217 7.91 -23.33 -51.26
CA VAL A 217 8.76 -23.34 -50.06
C VAL A 217 8.29 -24.38 -49.05
N SER A 218 6.99 -24.69 -48.98
CA SER A 218 6.41 -25.76 -48.18
C SER A 218 6.85 -27.18 -48.59
N ASP A 219 7.29 -27.38 -49.85
CA ASP A 219 7.82 -28.64 -50.32
C ASP A 219 9.28 -28.83 -49.86
N LEU A 220 9.94 -27.71 -49.64
CA LEU A 220 11.34 -27.70 -49.19
C LEU A 220 11.48 -27.76 -47.69
N LEU A 221 10.55 -27.19 -46.97
CA LEU A 221 10.64 -26.99 -45.53
C LEU A 221 9.24 -27.16 -44.89
N LYS A 222 9.15 -28.05 -43.89
CA LYS A 222 7.90 -28.23 -43.15
C LYS A 222 7.95 -27.42 -41.86
N ILE A 223 7.09 -26.38 -41.77
CA ILE A 223 6.85 -25.63 -40.56
C ILE A 223 5.34 -25.67 -40.31
N ASP A 224 4.96 -26.39 -39.25
CA ASP A 224 3.57 -26.50 -38.83
C ASP A 224 3.53 -26.53 -37.29
N THR A 225 3.47 -25.35 -36.71
CA THR A 225 3.34 -25.12 -35.26
C THR A 225 2.10 -24.33 -34.96
N PRO A 226 1.60 -24.30 -33.71
CA PRO A 226 0.50 -23.44 -33.34
C PRO A 226 0.74 -21.94 -33.58
N ILE A 227 2.01 -21.53 -33.65
CA ILE A 227 2.43 -20.11 -33.77
C ILE A 227 2.63 -19.75 -35.23
N VAL A 228 3.27 -20.63 -36.01
CA VAL A 228 3.66 -20.35 -37.38
C VAL A 228 3.49 -21.59 -38.25
N ARG A 229 2.89 -21.37 -39.44
CA ARG A 229 2.74 -22.41 -40.47
C ARG A 229 3.21 -21.89 -41.81
N LEU A 230 3.79 -22.81 -42.59
CA LEU A 230 4.13 -22.55 -43.97
C LEU A 230 3.03 -23.12 -44.89
N ASN A 231 2.39 -22.22 -45.64
CA ASN A 231 1.33 -22.56 -46.60
C ASN A 231 1.76 -22.14 -47.99
N GLY A 232 2.13 -23.11 -48.81
CA GLY A 232 2.73 -22.82 -50.09
C GLY A 232 4.05 -22.06 -49.93
N ASN A 233 4.11 -20.86 -50.44
CA ASN A 233 5.27 -19.99 -50.25
C ASN A 233 5.14 -19.04 -49.03
N ASP A 234 3.95 -18.97 -48.44
CA ASP A 234 3.62 -17.97 -47.42
C ASP A 234 3.90 -18.51 -46.02
N LEU A 235 4.49 -17.64 -45.17
CA LEU A 235 4.63 -17.89 -43.75
C LEU A 235 3.47 -17.23 -43.02
N VAL A 236 2.59 -18.03 -42.43
CA VAL A 236 1.39 -17.60 -41.72
C VAL A 236 1.66 -17.62 -40.22
N LEU A 237 1.52 -16.47 -39.57
CA LEU A 237 1.81 -16.25 -38.16
C LEU A 237 0.50 -15.97 -37.40
N ASN A 238 0.24 -16.73 -36.33
CA ASN A 238 -0.89 -16.49 -35.44
C ASN A 238 -0.45 -15.55 -34.32
N VAL A 239 -0.94 -14.32 -34.35
CA VAL A 239 -0.49 -13.25 -33.45
C VAL A 239 -0.89 -13.52 -32.00
N ASP A 240 -2.08 -14.11 -31.76
CA ASP A 240 -2.56 -14.41 -30.39
C ASP A 240 -1.66 -15.45 -29.66
N LYS A 241 -0.88 -16.21 -30.42
CA LYS A 241 0.04 -17.22 -29.89
C LYS A 241 1.51 -16.86 -30.09
N LEU A 242 1.76 -15.68 -30.64
CA LEU A 242 3.09 -15.28 -31.08
C LEU A 242 4.05 -15.02 -29.90
N LEU A 243 3.53 -14.73 -28.72
CA LEU A 243 4.31 -14.45 -27.51
C LEU A 243 4.01 -15.48 -26.40
N PRO A 244 4.97 -15.75 -25.51
CA PRO A 244 4.69 -16.54 -24.32
C PRO A 244 3.69 -15.82 -23.40
N PRO A 245 3.07 -16.51 -22.43
CA PRO A 245 2.15 -15.88 -21.49
C PRO A 245 2.75 -14.66 -20.77
N PRO A 246 1.91 -13.66 -20.46
CA PRO A 246 0.46 -13.60 -20.67
C PRO A 246 0.12 -13.49 -22.16
N HIS A 247 -0.94 -14.19 -22.60
CA HIS A 247 -1.34 -14.11 -24.00
C HIS A 247 -1.92 -12.73 -24.33
N LEU A 248 -1.54 -12.23 -25.49
CA LEU A 248 -2.08 -10.97 -26.01
C LEU A 248 -3.26 -11.26 -26.93
N LYS A 249 -4.42 -10.68 -26.62
CA LYS A 249 -5.56 -10.61 -27.53
C LYS A 249 -5.53 -9.25 -28.20
N ILE A 250 -5.15 -9.22 -29.46
CA ILE A 250 -4.96 -7.98 -30.22
C ILE A 250 -5.69 -8.03 -31.56
N ASN A 251 -6.11 -6.88 -32.02
CA ASN A 251 -6.61 -6.69 -33.38
C ASN A 251 -5.75 -5.63 -34.08
N ILE A 252 -4.96 -6.07 -35.06
CA ILE A 252 -4.08 -5.21 -35.85
C ILE A 252 -4.89 -4.60 -36.98
N VAL A 253 -5.01 -3.27 -37.00
CA VAL A 253 -5.74 -2.53 -38.04
C VAL A 253 -4.79 -1.93 -39.07
N SER A 254 -3.54 -1.72 -38.74
CA SER A 254 -2.52 -1.21 -39.65
C SER A 254 -1.12 -1.72 -39.28
N LEU A 255 -0.29 -1.96 -40.28
CA LEU A 255 1.14 -2.24 -40.10
C LEU A 255 1.95 -1.39 -41.10
N LYS A 256 3.15 -1.03 -40.67
CA LYS A 256 4.12 -0.32 -41.49
C LYS A 256 5.51 -0.86 -41.23
N LEU A 257 6.18 -1.31 -42.28
CA LEU A 257 7.59 -1.68 -42.25
C LEU A 257 8.46 -0.48 -42.62
N THR A 258 9.43 -0.20 -41.76
CA THR A 258 10.44 0.84 -41.95
C THR A 258 11.83 0.26 -41.66
N SER A 259 12.89 0.96 -42.01
CA SER A 259 14.24 0.52 -41.66
C SER A 259 14.51 0.44 -40.14
N ALA A 260 13.69 1.13 -39.32
CA ALA A 260 13.72 1.07 -37.86
C ALA A 260 13.05 -0.18 -37.28
N GLY A 261 12.08 -0.79 -38.00
CA GLY A 261 11.33 -1.93 -37.52
C GLY A 261 9.92 -2.05 -38.09
N LEU A 262 9.06 -2.74 -37.37
CA LEU A 262 7.65 -2.95 -37.67
C LEU A 262 6.78 -2.13 -36.73
N ASP A 263 6.08 -1.13 -37.25
CA ASP A 263 5.08 -0.36 -36.51
C ASP A 263 3.70 -0.98 -36.69
N LEU A 264 2.98 -1.15 -35.60
CA LEU A 264 1.62 -1.70 -35.55
C LEU A 264 0.66 -0.72 -34.91
N VAL A 265 -0.53 -0.60 -35.48
CA VAL A 265 -1.68 0.09 -34.89
C VAL A 265 -2.72 -0.96 -34.51
N LEU A 266 -3.12 -0.95 -33.26
CA LEU A 266 -4.05 -1.90 -32.65
C LEU A 266 -5.36 -1.17 -32.32
N ASP A 267 -6.51 -1.78 -32.64
CA ASP A 267 -7.83 -1.26 -32.29
C ASP A 267 -8.86 -2.39 -32.36
N ASP A 268 -9.50 -2.73 -31.24
CA ASP A 268 -10.56 -3.74 -31.17
C ASP A 268 -11.97 -3.15 -31.40
N GLY A 269 -12.05 -1.84 -31.67
CA GLY A 269 -13.29 -1.11 -31.86
C GLY A 269 -14.01 -0.71 -30.57
N THR A 270 -13.47 -1.05 -29.40
CA THR A 270 -14.07 -0.62 -28.13
C THR A 270 -13.73 0.84 -27.84
N LYS A 271 -14.73 1.60 -27.35
CA LYS A 271 -14.49 2.96 -26.86
C LYS A 271 -13.85 2.86 -25.48
N ALA A 272 -12.53 2.98 -25.41
CA ALA A 272 -11.83 3.04 -24.15
C ALA A 272 -12.23 4.29 -23.37
N GLY A 273 -13.04 4.14 -22.34
CA GLY A 273 -13.40 5.21 -21.40
C GLY A 273 -12.33 5.47 -20.34
N PHE A 274 -11.10 5.01 -20.56
CA PHE A 274 -10.00 5.06 -19.61
C PHE A 274 -8.80 5.75 -20.23
N THR A 275 -8.27 6.75 -19.52
CA THR A 275 -7.10 7.52 -19.94
C THR A 275 -6.08 7.59 -18.81
N MET A 276 -4.81 7.79 -19.18
CA MET A 276 -3.76 8.08 -18.21
C MET A 276 -4.11 9.35 -17.42
N PRO A 277 -3.90 9.39 -16.09
CA PRO A 277 -4.06 10.61 -15.30
C PRO A 277 -3.23 11.77 -15.90
N GLU A 278 -3.77 12.98 -15.88
CA GLU A 278 -3.12 14.16 -16.47
C GLU A 278 -1.71 14.43 -15.91
N ASN A 279 -1.51 14.13 -14.62
CA ASN A 279 -0.23 14.33 -13.92
C ASN A 279 0.70 13.11 -13.99
N ALA A 280 0.34 12.07 -14.76
CA ALA A 280 1.19 10.90 -14.87
C ALA A 280 2.50 11.24 -15.60
N PRO A 281 3.64 10.63 -15.19
CA PRO A 281 4.93 10.79 -15.87
C PRO A 281 4.84 10.43 -17.37
N LYS A 282 5.76 10.97 -18.19
CA LYS A 282 5.83 10.67 -19.63
C LYS A 282 5.93 9.17 -19.90
N HIS A 283 6.78 8.48 -19.16
CA HIS A 283 7.02 7.05 -19.25
C HIS A 283 6.31 6.36 -18.08
N ALA A 284 5.17 5.77 -18.29
CA ALA A 284 4.38 5.22 -17.20
C ALA A 284 3.47 4.08 -17.61
N MET A 285 3.18 3.21 -16.63
CA MET A 285 2.10 2.22 -16.67
C MET A 285 1.09 2.60 -15.59
N TYR A 286 -0.19 2.59 -15.91
CA TYR A 286 -1.27 2.84 -14.95
C TYR A 286 -2.21 1.64 -14.93
N LEU A 287 -2.42 1.07 -13.74
CA LEU A 287 -3.32 -0.04 -13.49
C LEU A 287 -4.48 0.45 -12.64
N ARG A 288 -5.71 0.20 -13.06
CA ARG A 288 -6.91 0.66 -12.36
C ARG A 288 -8.03 -0.35 -12.34
N GLY A 289 -8.69 -0.45 -11.18
CA GLY A 289 -9.80 -1.37 -10.95
C GLY A 289 -9.35 -2.83 -10.97
N GLY A 290 -10.24 -3.73 -10.57
CA GLY A 290 -9.88 -5.13 -10.40
C GLY A 290 -8.88 -5.39 -9.27
N ASP A 291 -8.58 -6.65 -9.05
CA ASP A 291 -7.61 -7.07 -8.05
C ASP A 291 -6.35 -7.60 -8.73
N VAL A 292 -5.20 -7.11 -8.30
CA VAL A 292 -3.89 -7.56 -8.76
C VAL A 292 -3.10 -8.11 -7.59
N LYS A 293 -2.21 -9.05 -7.85
CA LYS A 293 -1.27 -9.57 -6.87
C LYS A 293 0.15 -9.40 -7.37
N PHE A 294 0.92 -8.67 -6.60
CA PHE A 294 2.36 -8.57 -6.76
C PHE A 294 3.05 -9.38 -5.68
N MET A 295 4.06 -10.15 -6.07
CA MET A 295 4.84 -10.98 -5.18
C MET A 295 3.96 -11.95 -4.36
N ARG A 296 4.53 -12.48 -3.29
CA ARG A 296 3.86 -13.46 -2.44
C ARG A 296 2.74 -12.87 -1.58
N THR A 297 2.86 -11.62 -1.19
CA THR A 297 2.17 -11.08 0.00
C THR A 297 1.30 -9.87 -0.28
N MET A 298 1.22 -9.37 -1.51
CA MET A 298 0.52 -8.12 -1.80
C MET A 298 -0.58 -8.24 -2.87
N PRO A 299 -1.73 -8.84 -2.55
CA PRO A 299 -2.95 -8.55 -3.31
C PRO A 299 -3.45 -7.14 -3.00
N MET A 300 -3.89 -6.45 -4.02
CA MET A 300 -4.40 -5.10 -3.88
C MET A 300 -5.45 -4.78 -4.93
N ASN A 301 -6.35 -3.88 -4.59
CA ASN A 301 -7.25 -3.26 -5.54
C ASN A 301 -6.45 -2.24 -6.34
N ALA A 302 -6.43 -2.36 -7.66
CA ALA A 302 -5.53 -1.58 -8.50
C ALA A 302 -5.97 -0.11 -8.60
N ASP A 303 -5.11 0.76 -8.14
CA ASP A 303 -5.00 2.18 -8.46
C ASP A 303 -3.51 2.52 -8.34
N ILE A 304 -2.74 2.12 -9.39
CA ILE A 304 -1.30 2.00 -9.33
C ILE A 304 -0.67 2.68 -10.53
N VAL A 305 0.22 3.64 -10.29
CA VAL A 305 1.07 4.23 -11.33
C VAL A 305 2.49 3.70 -11.15
N ILE A 306 3.06 3.10 -12.19
CA ILE A 306 4.42 2.57 -12.23
C ILE A 306 5.23 3.41 -13.21
N TYR A 307 6.36 3.95 -12.78
CA TYR A 307 7.21 4.81 -13.59
C TYR A 307 8.67 4.77 -13.13
N PRO A 308 9.63 5.10 -14.02
CA PRO A 308 11.04 5.13 -13.66
C PRO A 308 11.38 6.36 -12.80
N PRO A 309 12.39 6.28 -11.90
CA PRO A 309 12.92 7.44 -11.21
C PRO A 309 13.54 8.44 -12.21
N ARG A 310 13.62 9.72 -11.83
CA ARG A 310 14.06 10.85 -12.69
C ARG A 310 15.47 10.73 -13.29
N GLU A 311 16.31 9.88 -12.75
CA GLU A 311 17.70 9.67 -13.25
C GLU A 311 17.77 8.89 -14.58
N SER A 312 16.64 8.33 -15.03
CA SER A 312 16.54 7.76 -16.37
C SER A 312 16.58 8.89 -17.40
N SER A 313 17.33 8.68 -18.51
CA SER A 313 17.33 9.68 -19.59
C SER A 313 15.89 10.03 -19.97
N PRO A 314 15.57 11.33 -20.13
CA PRO A 314 14.21 11.75 -20.51
C PRO A 314 13.71 11.16 -21.84
N ASP A 315 14.65 10.74 -22.68
CA ASP A 315 14.38 10.23 -24.02
C ASP A 315 14.33 8.69 -24.10
N ASP A 316 14.77 7.98 -23.05
CA ASP A 316 14.74 6.53 -23.02
C ASP A 316 13.38 6.03 -22.51
N ALA A 317 12.73 5.17 -23.27
CA ALA A 317 11.52 4.49 -22.83
C ALA A 317 11.75 3.71 -21.52
N PHE A 318 10.75 3.66 -20.67
CA PHE A 318 10.80 2.85 -19.45
C PHE A 318 10.81 1.36 -19.82
N VAL A 319 11.89 0.67 -19.51
CA VAL A 319 12.01 -0.77 -19.77
C VAL A 319 11.37 -1.56 -18.62
N PHE A 320 10.24 -2.20 -18.92
CA PHE A 320 9.54 -3.12 -18.00
C PHE A 320 9.70 -4.55 -18.52
N ASP A 321 10.32 -5.44 -17.73
CA ASP A 321 10.46 -6.87 -18.04
C ASP A 321 9.50 -7.67 -17.15
N MET A 322 8.49 -8.29 -17.77
CA MET A 322 7.42 -8.99 -17.08
C MET A 322 7.93 -10.15 -16.21
N TYR A 323 8.92 -10.92 -16.70
CA TYR A 323 9.43 -12.06 -15.95
C TYR A 323 10.47 -11.68 -14.89
N HIS A 324 10.97 -10.44 -14.94
CA HIS A 324 11.94 -9.89 -13.98
C HIS A 324 11.38 -8.70 -13.20
N TYR A 325 10.04 -8.47 -13.24
CA TYR A 325 9.42 -7.34 -12.58
C TYR A 325 9.73 -7.30 -11.06
N ARG A 326 9.95 -8.46 -10.43
CA ARG A 326 10.29 -8.53 -9.00
C ARG A 326 11.63 -7.89 -8.70
N ASP A 327 12.63 -8.11 -9.56
CA ASP A 327 13.95 -7.48 -9.41
C ASP A 327 13.86 -5.96 -9.55
N GLN A 328 13.04 -5.49 -10.52
CA GLN A 328 12.77 -4.07 -10.67
C GLN A 328 11.99 -3.50 -9.49
N LEU A 329 11.00 -4.24 -8.99
CA LEU A 329 10.18 -3.84 -7.84
C LEU A 329 11.02 -3.70 -6.57
N VAL A 330 11.90 -4.68 -6.32
CA VAL A 330 12.82 -4.69 -5.16
C VAL A 330 13.85 -3.57 -5.24
N ALA A 331 14.29 -3.22 -6.44
CA ALA A 331 15.21 -2.12 -6.68
C ALA A 331 14.52 -0.74 -6.64
N GLY A 332 13.21 -0.70 -6.57
CA GLY A 332 12.38 0.48 -6.59
C GLY A 332 11.80 0.87 -5.23
N TYR A 333 10.81 1.74 -5.27
CA TYR A 333 10.10 2.27 -4.11
C TYR A 333 8.61 2.32 -4.33
N PHE A 334 7.89 2.28 -3.22
CA PHE A 334 6.45 2.50 -3.19
C PHE A 334 6.15 3.79 -2.42
N ASN A 335 5.28 4.61 -2.96
CA ASN A 335 4.69 5.73 -2.25
C ASN A 335 3.18 5.53 -2.19
N PHE A 336 2.65 5.43 -1.00
CA PHE A 336 1.21 5.41 -0.79
C PHE A 336 0.68 6.83 -0.70
N GLU A 337 -0.43 7.09 -1.39
CA GLU A 337 -1.19 8.31 -1.18
C GLU A 337 -2.24 8.07 -0.09
N PRO A 338 -2.66 9.12 0.67
CA PRO A 338 -3.70 8.96 1.70
C PRO A 338 -5.01 8.38 1.15
N SER A 339 -5.31 8.61 -0.12
CA SER A 339 -6.45 8.01 -0.84
C SER A 339 -6.38 6.49 -0.99
N GLY A 340 -5.20 5.91 -0.84
CA GLY A 340 -4.92 4.51 -1.12
C GLY A 340 -4.33 4.23 -2.50
N ALA A 341 -4.20 5.25 -3.36
CA ALA A 341 -3.47 5.12 -4.60
C ALA A 341 -1.98 4.84 -4.35
N LEU A 342 -1.36 4.08 -5.23
CA LEU A 342 0.01 3.61 -5.10
C LEU A 342 0.86 4.11 -6.27
N SER A 343 1.92 4.81 -5.97
CA SER A 343 2.98 5.15 -6.92
C SER A 343 4.16 4.20 -6.73
N ILE A 344 4.53 3.48 -7.79
CA ILE A 344 5.69 2.59 -7.81
C ILE A 344 6.78 3.21 -8.66
N LEU A 345 7.87 3.62 -8.01
CA LEU A 345 9.07 4.05 -8.71
C LEU A 345 9.93 2.83 -8.99
N MET A 346 9.94 2.41 -10.22
CA MET A 346 10.59 1.18 -10.66
C MET A 346 11.69 1.53 -11.67
N PRO A 347 12.97 1.24 -11.39
CA PRO A 347 14.03 1.49 -12.36
C PRO A 347 13.84 0.64 -13.61
N SER A 348 14.25 1.16 -14.77
CA SER A 348 14.26 0.40 -16.02
C SER A 348 15.09 -0.88 -15.89
N TYR A 349 14.58 -1.99 -16.41
CA TYR A 349 15.29 -3.26 -16.38
C TYR A 349 16.58 -3.20 -17.21
N ARG A 350 17.70 -3.56 -16.61
CA ARG A 350 19.01 -3.63 -17.28
C ARG A 350 19.60 -5.03 -17.08
N ARG A 351 19.82 -5.73 -18.16
CA ARG A 351 20.25 -7.14 -18.20
C ARG A 351 21.54 -7.47 -17.45
N ARG A 352 22.39 -6.47 -17.11
CA ARG A 352 23.74 -6.67 -16.55
C ARG A 352 24.12 -5.72 -15.43
N ALA A 353 23.31 -4.75 -15.10
CA ALA A 353 23.59 -3.83 -14.02
C ALA A 353 22.58 -4.07 -12.90
N ARG A 354 23.05 -4.25 -11.67
CA ARG A 354 22.21 -4.08 -10.52
C ARG A 354 21.52 -2.72 -10.66
N PRO A 355 20.19 -2.65 -10.52
CA PRO A 355 19.57 -1.37 -10.34
C PRO A 355 20.24 -0.73 -9.12
N SER A 356 20.77 0.48 -9.27
CA SER A 356 21.32 1.20 -8.13
C SER A 356 20.17 1.45 -7.16
N ALA A 357 20.15 0.70 -6.07
CA ALA A 357 19.20 0.93 -5.01
C ALA A 357 19.56 2.24 -4.32
N PRO A 358 18.64 3.21 -4.23
CA PRO A 358 18.84 4.37 -3.39
C PRO A 358 18.94 3.94 -1.91
N SER A 359 19.60 4.72 -1.07
CA SER A 359 19.78 4.40 0.34
C SER A 359 18.44 4.44 1.09
N LEU A 360 17.93 3.31 1.49
CA LEU A 360 17.03 3.19 2.63
C LEU A 360 17.84 3.18 3.92
N GLY A 361 17.14 3.24 5.04
CA GLY A 361 17.74 2.98 6.34
C GLY A 361 18.66 1.76 6.29
N SER A 362 19.75 1.81 7.01
CA SER A 362 20.93 0.94 6.84
C SER A 362 20.63 -0.56 6.83
N ALA A 363 19.59 -1.02 7.56
CA ALA A 363 19.19 -2.42 7.63
C ALA A 363 18.49 -2.89 6.35
N ALA A 364 17.54 -2.10 5.85
CA ALA A 364 16.76 -2.41 4.65
C ALA A 364 17.65 -2.41 3.39
N ALA A 365 18.58 -1.45 3.27
CA ALA A 365 19.51 -1.37 2.14
C ALA A 365 20.41 -2.61 2.06
N ARG A 366 21.02 -3.02 3.17
CA ARG A 366 21.90 -4.20 3.21
C ARG A 366 21.15 -5.49 2.86
N MET A 367 19.89 -5.60 3.30
CA MET A 367 19.08 -6.78 3.02
C MET A 367 18.64 -6.84 1.55
N ASN A 368 18.28 -5.69 0.95
CA ASN A 368 17.98 -5.60 -0.46
C ASN A 368 19.17 -6.04 -1.33
N ASP A 369 20.36 -5.52 -1.06
CA ASP A 369 21.56 -5.85 -1.84
C ASP A 369 21.87 -7.35 -1.82
N SER A 370 21.74 -8.00 -0.66
CA SER A 370 22.02 -9.43 -0.54
C SER A 370 20.98 -10.33 -1.23
N LEU A 371 19.71 -9.90 -1.31
CA LEU A 371 18.63 -10.67 -1.89
C LEU A 371 18.53 -10.52 -3.42
N ILE A 372 18.86 -9.36 -3.97
CA ILE A 372 18.91 -9.13 -5.41
C ILE A 372 19.94 -10.06 -6.07
N ASP A 373 21.09 -10.28 -5.43
CA ASP A 373 22.12 -11.20 -5.95
C ASP A 373 21.70 -12.66 -5.99
N ALA A 374 20.92 -13.09 -5.00
CA ALA A 374 20.63 -14.50 -4.80
C ALA A 374 19.51 -15.05 -5.71
N GLN A 375 18.71 -14.18 -6.34
CA GLN A 375 17.42 -14.58 -6.90
C GLN A 375 17.13 -14.12 -8.34
N GLN A 376 18.09 -13.59 -9.07
CA GLN A 376 17.87 -13.22 -10.46
C GLN A 376 17.55 -14.47 -11.31
N LEU A 377 16.40 -14.41 -12.00
CA LEU A 377 16.06 -15.41 -12.99
C LEU A 377 17.08 -15.34 -14.13
N SER A 378 17.85 -16.39 -14.33
CA SER A 378 18.82 -16.38 -15.42
C SER A 378 18.06 -16.39 -16.77
N LEU A 379 18.55 -15.60 -17.72
CA LEU A 379 18.02 -15.61 -19.10
C LEU A 379 18.01 -17.02 -19.70
N GLY A 380 18.97 -17.86 -19.33
CA GLY A 380 19.00 -19.26 -19.74
C GLY A 380 17.82 -20.08 -19.21
N GLU A 381 17.32 -19.75 -18.02
CA GLU A 381 16.14 -20.42 -17.45
C GLU A 381 14.84 -19.96 -18.12
N ALA A 382 14.69 -18.66 -18.34
CA ALA A 382 13.58 -18.12 -19.11
C ALA A 382 13.56 -18.69 -20.54
N ARG A 383 14.72 -18.79 -21.18
CA ARG A 383 14.88 -19.36 -22.52
C ARG A 383 14.53 -20.84 -22.58
N ARG A 384 14.94 -21.65 -21.60
CA ARG A 384 14.55 -23.08 -21.54
C ARG A 384 13.05 -23.27 -21.40
N GLN A 385 12.37 -22.37 -20.74
CA GLN A 385 10.90 -22.40 -20.62
C GLN A 385 10.22 -22.02 -21.93
N TRP A 386 10.77 -21.09 -22.69
CA TRP A 386 10.32 -20.81 -24.04
C TRP A 386 10.51 -22.01 -24.97
N GLU A 387 11.67 -22.62 -24.90
CA GLU A 387 11.95 -23.81 -25.68
C GLU A 387 10.90 -24.89 -25.43
N ALA A 388 10.55 -25.14 -24.18
CA ALA A 388 9.48 -26.07 -23.81
C ALA A 388 8.10 -25.68 -24.34
N PHE A 389 7.78 -24.37 -24.38
CA PHE A 389 6.50 -23.86 -24.89
C PHE A 389 6.45 -23.90 -26.45
N ALA A 390 7.54 -23.55 -27.10
CA ALA A 390 7.63 -23.43 -28.55
C ALA A 390 7.72 -24.80 -29.30
N ILE A 391 8.15 -25.85 -28.62
CA ILE A 391 8.53 -27.14 -29.27
C ILE A 391 7.37 -28.05 -29.62
N THR A 392 6.13 -27.82 -29.18
CA THR A 392 5.12 -28.87 -29.37
C THR A 392 4.24 -28.63 -30.57
N PRO A 393 4.45 -29.43 -31.62
CA PRO A 393 3.47 -29.63 -32.67
C PRO A 393 2.20 -30.25 -32.06
N ASN A 394 1.02 -29.74 -32.41
CA ASN A 394 -0.27 -30.33 -32.07
C ASN A 394 -0.76 -30.22 -30.61
N GLY A 395 -0.43 -29.18 -29.90
CA GLY A 395 -1.16 -28.84 -28.67
C GLY A 395 -0.95 -29.75 -27.46
N GLY A 396 0.10 -30.56 -27.45
CA GLY A 396 0.38 -31.54 -26.41
C GLY A 396 1.53 -31.25 -25.45
N ALA A 397 2.24 -30.11 -25.57
CA ALA A 397 3.24 -29.77 -24.55
C ALA A 397 2.59 -29.07 -23.39
N ALA A 398 2.93 -29.56 -22.24
CA ALA A 398 2.70 -28.82 -21.00
C ALA A 398 3.25 -27.41 -21.16
N GLN A 399 2.37 -26.41 -21.03
CA GLN A 399 2.77 -25.03 -20.87
C GLN A 399 3.89 -24.97 -19.82
N PRO A 400 4.90 -24.12 -19.99
CA PRO A 400 5.93 -23.94 -18.99
C PRO A 400 5.26 -23.79 -17.63
N ASN A 401 5.71 -24.57 -16.65
CA ASN A 401 5.08 -24.53 -15.34
C ASN A 401 5.55 -23.28 -14.60
N PHE A 402 4.99 -22.14 -14.97
CA PHE A 402 5.25 -20.84 -14.34
C PHE A 402 5.01 -20.86 -12.84
N ARG A 403 4.12 -21.75 -12.34
CA ARG A 403 3.93 -21.96 -10.90
C ARG A 403 5.19 -22.47 -10.22
N LYS A 404 5.93 -23.38 -10.88
CA LYS A 404 7.24 -23.84 -10.36
C LYS A 404 8.28 -22.73 -10.37
N VAL A 405 8.25 -21.85 -11.36
CA VAL A 405 9.16 -20.70 -11.44
C VAL A 405 8.83 -19.68 -10.39
N ALA A 406 7.57 -19.31 -10.28
CA ALA A 406 7.08 -18.38 -9.27
C ALA A 406 7.35 -18.92 -7.85
N ALA A 407 7.12 -20.21 -7.59
CA ALA A 407 7.44 -20.85 -6.32
C ALA A 407 8.94 -20.84 -6.01
N LYS A 408 9.81 -21.10 -7.01
CA LYS A 408 11.27 -21.05 -6.86
C LYS A 408 11.76 -19.65 -6.48
N HIS A 409 11.07 -18.60 -6.96
CA HIS A 409 11.38 -17.21 -6.66
C HIS A 409 10.52 -16.62 -5.51
N GLY A 410 9.91 -17.50 -4.68
CA GLY A 410 9.13 -17.10 -3.52
C GLY A 410 7.70 -16.61 -3.83
N GLY A 411 7.25 -16.72 -5.09
CA GLY A 411 5.85 -16.47 -5.46
C GLY A 411 4.97 -17.65 -5.04
N ASP A 412 3.96 -17.42 -4.23
CA ASP A 412 2.94 -18.41 -3.92
C ASP A 412 1.66 -18.07 -4.67
N VAL A 413 1.48 -18.69 -5.82
CA VAL A 413 0.30 -18.54 -6.67
C VAL A 413 -0.89 -19.38 -6.18
N SER A 414 -0.67 -20.27 -5.21
CA SER A 414 -1.71 -21.16 -4.68
C SER A 414 -2.61 -20.51 -3.63
N MET A 415 -2.23 -19.34 -3.10
CA MET A 415 -2.93 -18.67 -2.01
C MET A 415 -4.27 -18.03 -2.39
N PHE A 416 -4.65 -18.04 -3.66
CA PHE A 416 -5.92 -17.52 -4.12
C PHE A 416 -6.82 -18.63 -4.67
N GLY A 417 -7.20 -19.53 -3.78
CA GLY A 417 -8.45 -20.24 -4.00
C GLY A 417 -9.64 -19.26 -3.86
N PRO A 418 -10.82 -19.59 -4.40
CA PRO A 418 -12.01 -18.72 -4.36
C PRO A 418 -12.50 -18.40 -2.95
N ARG A 419 -11.82 -18.82 -1.89
CA ARG A 419 -12.14 -18.58 -0.48
C ARG A 419 -10.86 -18.52 0.35
N HIS A 420 -10.15 -17.40 0.29
CA HIS A 420 -9.10 -17.14 1.25
C HIS A 420 -9.73 -16.81 2.61
N ILE A 421 -9.45 -17.62 3.62
CA ILE A 421 -9.80 -17.34 5.01
C ILE A 421 -8.57 -16.68 5.63
N SER A 422 -8.72 -15.42 6.00
CA SER A 422 -7.64 -14.66 6.58
C SER A 422 -7.30 -15.11 8.01
N ASN A 423 -6.02 -15.09 8.33
CA ASN A 423 -5.54 -15.13 9.70
C ASN A 423 -5.56 -13.71 10.26
N GLY A 424 -6.61 -13.35 11.00
CA GLY A 424 -6.80 -12.02 11.57
C GLY A 424 -5.98 -11.76 12.86
N THR A 425 -4.77 -12.30 12.99
CA THR A 425 -3.90 -12.09 14.17
C THR A 425 -2.51 -11.73 13.73
N THR A 426 -2.11 -10.46 13.93
CA THR A 426 -0.78 -9.94 13.61
C THR A 426 -0.04 -9.56 14.89
N THR A 427 1.19 -10.01 15.08
CA THR A 427 2.01 -9.68 16.24
C THR A 427 2.93 -8.51 15.91
N ILE A 428 3.04 -7.56 16.82
CA ILE A 428 3.87 -6.36 16.68
C ILE A 428 4.85 -6.30 17.86
N HIS A 429 6.10 -6.10 17.55
CA HIS A 429 7.13 -5.70 18.49
C HIS A 429 7.45 -4.23 18.29
N LEU A 430 7.21 -3.43 19.31
CA LEU A 430 7.58 -2.02 19.37
C LEU A 430 8.82 -1.88 20.25
N HIS A 431 9.88 -1.32 19.70
CA HIS A 431 11.11 -1.05 20.42
C HIS A 431 11.49 0.42 20.32
N ASN A 432 11.67 1.07 21.46
CA ASN A 432 12.04 2.48 21.57
C ASN A 432 11.16 3.41 20.68
N ALA A 433 9.84 3.22 20.71
CA ALA A 433 8.89 3.87 19.81
C ALA A 433 7.89 4.77 20.57
N ASP A 434 7.33 5.76 19.87
CA ASP A 434 6.20 6.55 20.34
C ASP A 434 4.94 6.09 19.60
N PHE A 435 4.00 5.47 20.32
CA PHE A 435 2.76 4.95 19.76
C PHE A 435 1.58 5.80 20.22
N TYR A 436 0.88 6.40 19.25
CA TYR A 436 -0.31 7.21 19.50
C TYR A 436 -1.54 6.52 18.89
N ILE A 437 -2.66 6.59 19.63
CA ILE A 437 -3.95 6.08 19.16
C ILE A 437 -4.65 7.15 18.34
N ALA A 438 -4.81 8.33 18.95
CA ALA A 438 -5.48 9.48 18.33
C ALA A 438 -4.91 10.81 18.87
N GLY A 439 -4.47 11.68 17.98
CA GLY A 439 -3.91 12.97 18.35
C GLY A 439 -2.73 12.86 19.31
N ASN A 440 -2.88 13.36 20.56
CA ASN A 440 -1.85 13.25 21.58
C ASN A 440 -2.08 12.11 22.60
N ILE A 441 -3.15 11.31 22.40
CA ILE A 441 -3.46 10.16 23.27
C ILE A 441 -2.59 8.98 22.85
N GLY A 442 -1.60 8.65 23.66
CA GLY A 442 -0.65 7.59 23.32
C GLY A 442 0.37 7.33 24.40
N PHE A 443 1.41 6.59 24.03
CA PHE A 443 2.41 6.05 24.94
C PHE A 443 3.81 6.18 24.35
N ARG A 444 4.78 6.40 25.22
CA ARG A 444 6.17 6.14 24.94
C ARG A 444 6.48 4.69 25.31
N VAL A 445 7.00 3.95 24.35
CA VAL A 445 7.31 2.52 24.48
C VAL A 445 8.82 2.33 24.48
N GLU A 446 9.35 1.62 25.48
CA GLU A 446 10.74 1.15 25.47
C GLU A 446 10.82 -0.21 24.80
N ASP A 447 9.99 -1.15 25.27
CA ASP A 447 9.86 -2.49 24.71
C ASP A 447 8.45 -3.02 24.97
N LEU A 448 7.73 -3.40 23.91
CA LEU A 448 6.34 -3.87 24.01
C LEU A 448 6.02 -4.86 22.89
N VAL A 449 5.46 -5.99 23.27
CA VAL A 449 4.93 -6.97 22.31
C VAL A 449 3.41 -6.99 22.41
N VAL A 450 2.73 -6.80 21.29
CA VAL A 450 1.28 -6.81 21.20
C VAL A 450 0.79 -7.68 20.06
N GLN A 451 -0.48 -8.09 20.10
CA GLN A 451 -1.18 -8.67 18.97
C GLN A 451 -2.38 -7.80 18.58
N LEU A 452 -2.48 -7.52 17.31
CA LEU A 452 -3.74 -7.06 16.71
C LEU A 452 -4.58 -8.29 16.41
N VAL A 453 -5.81 -8.32 16.89
CA VAL A 453 -6.71 -9.47 16.72
C VAL A 453 -8.03 -9.01 16.13
N SER A 454 -8.34 -9.47 14.91
CA SER A 454 -9.63 -9.19 14.26
C SER A 454 -10.79 -9.72 15.11
N LYS A 455 -11.83 -8.91 15.27
CA LYS A 455 -13.08 -9.32 15.96
C LYS A 455 -13.94 -10.25 15.13
N ARG A 456 -13.65 -10.38 13.83
CA ARG A 456 -14.36 -11.23 12.90
C ARG A 456 -13.49 -12.42 12.49
N ALA A 457 -13.97 -13.61 12.79
CA ALA A 457 -13.25 -14.83 12.44
C ALA A 457 -13.11 -14.96 10.91
N GLY A 458 -11.88 -15.23 10.45
CA GLY A 458 -11.61 -15.41 9.01
C GLY A 458 -11.45 -14.11 8.22
N GLU A 459 -11.53 -12.94 8.88
CA GLU A 459 -11.26 -11.64 8.28
C GLU A 459 -9.89 -11.09 8.72
N PRO A 460 -9.20 -10.33 7.88
CA PRO A 460 -7.92 -9.71 8.24
C PRO A 460 -8.13 -8.65 9.33
N VAL A 461 -7.03 -8.24 9.95
CA VAL A 461 -7.00 -7.00 10.73
C VAL A 461 -7.17 -5.84 9.75
N ASP A 462 -8.17 -4.99 9.93
CA ASP A 462 -8.39 -3.80 9.11
C ASP A 462 -7.88 -2.56 9.87
N LEU A 463 -6.70 -2.03 9.48
CA LEU A 463 -6.12 -0.85 10.11
C LEU A 463 -6.94 0.42 9.85
N ASP A 464 -7.77 0.42 8.80
CA ASP A 464 -8.63 1.55 8.47
C ASP A 464 -9.85 1.65 9.39
N ASP A 465 -10.20 0.56 10.11
CA ASP A 465 -11.30 0.57 11.08
C ASP A 465 -10.87 0.06 12.46
N PRO A 466 -10.44 0.95 13.35
CA PRO A 466 -10.02 0.60 14.70
C PRO A 466 -11.08 -0.11 15.55
N ASN A 467 -12.34 -0.11 15.13
CA ASN A 467 -13.42 -0.83 15.83
C ASN A 467 -13.45 -2.33 15.50
N GLN A 468 -12.80 -2.76 14.42
CA GLN A 468 -12.85 -4.15 13.95
C GLN A 468 -11.81 -5.08 14.56
N TYR A 469 -10.89 -4.55 15.37
CA TYR A 469 -9.87 -5.36 16.03
C TYR A 469 -9.59 -4.88 17.45
N ASP A 470 -8.93 -5.72 18.22
CA ASP A 470 -8.42 -5.42 19.55
C ASP A 470 -6.89 -5.46 19.54
N ILE A 471 -6.26 -4.72 20.45
CA ILE A 471 -4.82 -4.80 20.74
C ILE A 471 -4.64 -5.57 22.04
N ARG A 472 -4.07 -6.77 21.95
CA ARG A 472 -3.70 -7.60 23.10
C ARG A 472 -2.25 -7.38 23.45
N ILE A 473 -1.98 -6.87 24.64
CA ILE A 473 -0.63 -6.65 25.14
C ILE A 473 -0.12 -8.00 25.68
N LEU A 474 0.95 -8.51 25.08
CA LEU A 474 1.55 -9.80 25.45
C LEU A 474 2.65 -9.66 26.50
N SER A 475 3.43 -8.58 26.46
CA SER A 475 4.49 -8.29 27.44
C SER A 475 5.03 -6.89 27.24
N GLY A 476 5.69 -6.34 28.25
CA GLY A 476 6.42 -5.09 28.18
C GLY A 476 5.89 -4.01 29.10
N SER A 477 6.33 -2.78 28.85
CA SER A 477 5.90 -1.60 29.62
C SER A 477 5.71 -0.39 28.71
N VAL A 478 4.83 0.50 29.15
CA VAL A 478 4.56 1.77 28.48
C VAL A 478 4.61 2.91 29.46
N LEU A 479 5.05 4.08 29.04
CA LEU A 479 4.92 5.32 29.76
C LEU A 479 3.82 6.16 29.08
N ALA A 480 2.76 6.46 29.81
CA ALA A 480 1.74 7.42 29.38
C ALA A 480 2.17 8.82 29.87
N PRO A 481 2.64 9.73 28.99
CA PRO A 481 3.06 11.07 29.40
C PRO A 481 1.90 11.86 30.03
N TRP A 482 2.20 12.77 30.93
CA TRP A 482 1.14 13.53 31.66
C TRP A 482 0.30 14.42 30.75
N ASP A 483 0.85 14.93 29.67
CA ASP A 483 0.12 15.66 28.65
C ASP A 483 -0.83 14.74 27.86
N ALA A 484 -0.39 13.55 27.48
CA ALA A 484 -1.23 12.54 26.84
C ALA A 484 -2.38 12.08 27.76
N MET A 485 -2.08 11.86 29.03
CA MET A 485 -3.10 11.54 30.04
C MET A 485 -4.09 12.70 30.24
N SER A 486 -3.62 13.95 30.26
CA SER A 486 -4.48 15.13 30.36
C SER A 486 -5.40 15.25 29.16
N ASP A 487 -4.88 14.96 27.95
CA ASP A 487 -5.67 14.94 26.72
C ASP A 487 -6.67 13.78 26.69
N LEU A 488 -6.32 12.61 27.20
CA LEU A 488 -7.25 11.49 27.37
C LEU A 488 -8.48 11.91 28.21
N PHE A 489 -8.24 12.58 29.33
CA PHE A 489 -9.33 13.08 30.14
C PHE A 489 -10.12 14.19 29.45
N ASN A 490 -9.48 15.24 29.00
CA ASN A 490 -10.16 16.45 28.53
C ASN A 490 -10.89 16.28 27.20
N ARG A 491 -10.32 15.44 26.30
CA ARG A 491 -10.78 15.31 24.91
C ARG A 491 -11.54 14.03 24.62
N HIS A 492 -11.39 13.00 25.46
CA HIS A 492 -12.05 11.73 25.26
C HIS A 492 -13.05 11.40 26.38
N LEU A 493 -12.60 11.40 27.64
CA LEU A 493 -13.46 11.00 28.75
C LEU A 493 -14.48 12.07 29.15
N LEU A 494 -14.08 13.33 29.09
CA LEU A 494 -14.91 14.50 29.47
C LEU A 494 -15.58 15.17 28.26
N ASP A 495 -15.61 14.52 27.11
CA ASP A 495 -16.32 15.01 25.92
C ASP A 495 -17.83 14.72 26.02
N TYR A 496 -18.50 15.42 26.94
CA TYR A 496 -19.95 15.35 27.15
C TYR A 496 -20.48 16.62 27.84
N SER A 497 -21.78 16.83 27.76
CA SER A 497 -22.46 17.94 28.42
C SER A 497 -23.70 17.43 29.18
N PRO A 498 -23.97 17.92 30.40
CA PRO A 498 -23.15 18.79 31.25
C PRO A 498 -22.00 17.97 31.89
N ARG A 499 -20.78 18.51 31.89
CA ARG A 499 -19.60 17.88 32.51
C ARG A 499 -19.35 18.46 33.92
N SER A 500 -18.92 17.57 34.82
CA SER A 500 -18.60 17.94 36.22
C SER A 500 -17.14 18.35 36.39
N LEU A 501 -16.24 17.93 35.48
CA LEU A 501 -14.81 18.26 35.51
C LEU A 501 -14.40 18.88 34.16
N ASN A 502 -13.41 19.78 34.21
CA ASN A 502 -12.93 20.47 33.03
C ASN A 502 -11.47 20.90 33.16
N ASP A 503 -10.75 20.94 32.00
CA ASP A 503 -9.38 21.43 31.89
C ASP A 503 -8.41 20.77 32.89
N LEU A 504 -8.49 19.43 32.98
CA LEU A 504 -7.66 18.66 33.89
C LEU A 504 -6.22 18.65 33.42
N LYS A 505 -5.28 18.94 34.32
CA LYS A 505 -3.84 18.80 34.15
C LYS A 505 -3.32 17.81 35.15
N LEU A 506 -2.77 16.73 34.65
CA LEU A 506 -2.18 15.67 35.43
C LEU A 506 -0.66 15.87 35.53
N SER A 507 -0.08 15.55 36.68
CA SER A 507 1.35 15.65 36.92
C SER A 507 1.77 14.77 38.10
N ALA A 508 3.05 14.46 38.20
CA ALA A 508 3.62 13.83 39.39
C ALA A 508 3.88 14.90 40.49
N ASP A 509 3.73 14.49 41.75
CA ASP A 509 4.11 15.27 42.92
C ASP A 509 4.63 14.31 44.00
N GLY A 510 5.95 14.05 44.05
CA GLY A 510 6.58 13.20 45.01
C GLY A 510 6.09 11.73 44.99
N GLY A 511 5.92 11.15 43.82
CA GLY A 511 5.41 9.78 43.65
C GLY A 511 3.87 9.64 43.77
N ALA A 512 3.17 10.73 44.09
CA ALA A 512 1.73 10.81 44.03
C ALA A 512 1.24 11.46 42.73
N LEU A 513 0.03 11.14 42.30
CA LEU A 513 -0.63 11.82 41.18
C LEU A 513 -1.26 13.10 41.66
N ARG A 514 -1.00 14.20 40.97
CA ARG A 514 -1.66 15.48 41.17
C ARG A 514 -2.53 15.84 39.97
N VAL A 515 -3.78 16.18 40.24
CA VAL A 515 -4.78 16.54 39.24
C VAL A 515 -5.27 17.97 39.55
N ARG A 516 -5.06 18.90 38.63
CA ARG A 516 -5.54 20.26 38.69
C ARG A 516 -6.55 20.53 37.59
N GLY A 517 -7.59 21.28 37.85
CA GLY A 517 -8.58 21.65 36.85
C GLY A 517 -9.76 22.40 37.44
N GLY A 518 -10.86 22.41 36.72
CA GLY A 518 -12.14 22.99 37.16
C GLY A 518 -13.10 21.87 37.62
N ILE A 519 -13.76 22.10 38.75
CA ILE A 519 -14.86 21.27 39.24
C ILE A 519 -16.14 22.09 39.32
N LYS A 520 -17.26 21.47 38.97
CA LYS A 520 -18.61 22.05 39.13
C LYS A 520 -19.31 21.28 40.25
N LEU A 521 -19.40 21.90 41.44
CA LEU A 521 -19.92 21.26 42.65
C LEU A 521 -21.44 21.10 42.66
N TRP A 522 -22.18 21.95 41.92
CA TRP A 522 -23.65 21.88 41.85
C TRP A 522 -24.15 22.09 40.43
N ASN A 523 -25.15 21.31 40.05
CA ASN A 523 -25.80 21.47 38.73
C ASN A 523 -26.54 22.80 38.57
N GLN A 524 -26.75 23.55 39.67
CA GLN A 524 -27.45 24.82 39.69
C GLN A 524 -26.57 26.06 39.54
N VAL A 525 -25.23 25.89 39.51
CA VAL A 525 -24.32 27.00 39.20
C VAL A 525 -24.48 27.37 37.71
N PRO A 526 -24.57 28.66 37.36
CA PRO A 526 -24.77 29.06 35.96
C PRO A 526 -23.80 28.39 35.02
N PRO A 527 -24.22 28.02 33.79
CA PRO A 527 -23.35 27.36 32.82
C PRO A 527 -22.06 28.16 32.60
N GLY A 528 -20.92 27.52 32.75
CA GLY A 528 -19.59 28.14 32.53
C GLY A 528 -18.84 28.59 33.78
N VAL A 529 -19.39 28.46 34.97
CA VAL A 529 -18.65 28.74 36.23
C VAL A 529 -18.00 27.42 36.73
N TRP A 530 -16.69 27.40 36.71
CA TRP A 530 -15.86 26.30 37.18
C TRP A 530 -15.02 26.79 38.36
N LEU A 531 -15.03 26.04 39.45
CA LEU A 531 -14.20 26.34 40.60
C LEU A 531 -12.84 25.65 40.43
N PRO A 532 -11.71 26.35 40.60
CA PRO A 532 -10.40 25.74 40.58
C PRO A 532 -10.28 24.65 41.65
N ALA A 533 -9.92 23.47 41.25
CA ALA A 533 -9.69 22.33 42.12
C ALA A 533 -8.25 21.79 41.94
N ASP A 534 -7.67 21.34 43.06
CA ASP A 534 -6.36 20.71 43.13
C ASP A 534 -6.48 19.45 44.00
N MET A 535 -6.21 18.32 43.42
CA MET A 535 -6.30 17.03 44.07
C MET A 535 -4.93 16.34 44.02
N LYS A 536 -4.48 15.79 45.14
CA LYS A 536 -3.28 14.98 45.24
C LYS A 536 -3.64 13.65 45.89
N GLY A 537 -3.18 12.52 45.31
CA GLY A 537 -3.54 11.24 45.85
C GLY A 537 -2.66 10.11 45.34
N SER A 538 -2.96 8.91 45.85
CA SER A 538 -2.31 7.68 45.41
C SER A 538 -2.98 7.08 44.19
N LEU A 539 -2.16 6.44 43.37
CA LEU A 539 -2.62 5.61 42.27
C LEU A 539 -2.36 4.15 42.63
N THR A 540 -3.39 3.31 42.59
CA THR A 540 -3.30 1.90 42.97
C THR A 540 -3.92 1.01 41.93
N LEU A 541 -3.30 -0.14 41.70
CA LEU A 541 -3.87 -1.18 40.85
C LEU A 541 -4.86 -2.00 41.69
N LEU A 542 -6.14 -2.01 41.34
CA LEU A 542 -7.16 -2.77 42.03
C LEU A 542 -7.13 -4.24 41.61
N ASP A 543 -6.91 -4.47 40.35
CA ASP A 543 -6.73 -5.79 39.71
C ASP A 543 -5.93 -5.61 38.41
N GLU A 544 -5.76 -6.65 37.61
CA GLU A 544 -5.00 -6.63 36.38
C GLU A 544 -5.60 -5.70 35.28
N ARG A 545 -6.80 -5.14 35.48
CA ARG A 545 -7.55 -4.33 34.53
C ARG A 545 -7.88 -2.92 35.06
N HIS A 546 -8.10 -2.79 36.36
CA HIS A 546 -8.61 -1.56 36.94
C HIS A 546 -7.56 -0.80 37.75
N LEU A 547 -7.46 0.49 37.48
CA LEU A 547 -6.58 1.43 38.16
C LEU A 547 -7.42 2.44 38.94
N ALA A 548 -7.13 2.68 40.19
CA ALA A 548 -7.83 3.63 41.04
C ALA A 548 -6.94 4.79 41.45
N PHE A 549 -7.43 6.02 41.23
CA PHE A 549 -6.87 7.23 41.82
C PHE A 549 -7.71 7.62 43.06
N THR A 550 -7.08 7.58 44.23
CA THR A 550 -7.70 7.97 45.51
C THR A 550 -7.07 9.24 46.01
N PRO A 551 -7.78 10.40 45.96
CA PRO A 551 -7.25 11.67 46.45
C PRO A 551 -7.15 11.66 47.98
N THR A 552 -5.98 11.99 48.49
CA THR A 552 -5.70 12.16 49.90
C THR A 552 -5.82 13.63 50.32
N GLN A 553 -5.61 14.53 49.37
CA GLN A 553 -5.74 15.97 49.53
C GLN A 553 -6.64 16.53 48.43
N VAL A 554 -7.65 17.26 48.79
CA VAL A 554 -8.57 17.95 47.88
C VAL A 554 -8.71 19.40 48.32
N SER A 555 -8.44 20.32 47.44
CA SER A 555 -8.71 21.74 47.66
C SER A 555 -9.56 22.33 46.53
N VAL A 556 -10.50 23.19 46.88
CA VAL A 556 -11.33 23.93 45.94
C VAL A 556 -11.20 25.43 46.31
N LEU A 557 -10.91 26.27 45.32
CA LEU A 557 -10.58 27.68 45.55
C LEU A 557 -9.38 27.87 46.51
N GLY A 558 -8.46 26.92 46.57
CA GLY A 558 -7.34 26.94 47.50
C GLY A 558 -7.67 26.56 48.96
N ILE A 559 -8.94 26.25 49.25
CA ILE A 559 -9.37 25.86 50.59
C ILE A 559 -9.40 24.33 50.69
N PRO A 560 -8.70 23.70 51.68
CA PRO A 560 -8.74 22.27 51.88
C PRO A 560 -10.14 21.77 52.23
N GLN A 561 -10.67 20.84 51.40
CA GLN A 561 -12.02 20.30 51.55
C GLN A 561 -12.06 18.87 52.10
N ALA A 562 -10.97 18.13 52.00
CA ALA A 562 -10.92 16.69 52.33
C ALA A 562 -11.38 16.37 53.79
N LYS A 563 -11.07 17.24 54.74
CA LYS A 563 -11.52 17.09 56.13
C LYS A 563 -12.99 17.42 56.30
N LEU A 564 -13.47 18.46 55.61
CA LEU A 564 -14.87 18.92 55.68
C LEU A 564 -15.80 17.87 55.03
N LEU A 565 -15.46 17.38 53.85
CA LEU A 565 -16.28 16.38 53.14
C LEU A 565 -16.39 15.07 53.96
N ARG A 566 -15.30 14.58 54.53
CA ARG A 566 -15.32 13.40 55.41
C ARG A 566 -16.12 13.65 56.71
N ALA A 567 -15.97 14.82 57.31
CA ALA A 567 -16.74 15.16 58.51
C ALA A 567 -18.26 15.28 58.26
N LEU A 568 -18.64 15.64 57.04
CA LEU A 568 -20.04 15.72 56.61
C LEU A 568 -20.57 14.40 56.00
N GLY A 569 -19.71 13.36 55.88
CA GLY A 569 -20.11 12.10 55.26
C GLY A 569 -20.39 12.23 53.73
N ILE A 570 -19.83 13.25 53.07
CA ILE A 570 -20.08 13.55 51.68
C ILE A 570 -18.93 12.91 50.83
N GLU A 571 -19.26 11.96 50.00
CA GLU A 571 -18.35 11.37 49.06
C GLU A 571 -18.16 12.27 47.81
N LEU A 572 -16.98 12.22 47.20
CA LEU A 572 -16.65 12.98 45.99
C LEU A 572 -17.58 12.57 44.81
N SER A 573 -18.02 11.32 44.74
CA SER A 573 -18.94 10.79 43.75
C SER A 573 -20.31 11.46 43.76
N SER A 574 -20.77 11.92 44.92
CA SER A 574 -22.05 12.65 45.08
C SER A 574 -21.97 14.09 44.59
N LEU A 575 -20.78 14.70 44.66
CA LEU A 575 -20.54 16.09 44.23
C LEU A 575 -20.23 16.22 42.74
N ALA A 576 -19.55 15.24 42.17
CA ALA A 576 -19.09 15.26 40.79
C ALA A 576 -19.33 13.89 40.14
N PRO A 577 -20.60 13.49 39.91
CA PRO A 577 -20.86 12.14 39.33
C PRO A 577 -20.19 11.99 37.97
N LEU A 578 -19.34 11.00 37.87
CA LEU A 578 -18.67 10.60 36.64
C LEU A 578 -18.83 9.10 36.45
N LYS A 579 -19.51 8.70 35.36
CA LYS A 579 -19.59 7.29 34.91
C LYS A 579 -19.63 7.28 33.40
N ARG A 580 -18.46 7.17 32.80
CA ARG A 580 -18.36 7.20 31.33
C ARG A 580 -17.09 6.52 30.81
N ARG A 581 -17.25 5.77 29.71
CA ARG A 581 -16.14 5.25 28.90
C ARG A 581 -14.98 4.67 29.72
N GLY A 582 -15.30 3.83 30.69
CA GLY A 582 -14.27 3.23 31.53
C GLY A 582 -13.69 4.12 32.62
N ALA A 583 -14.26 5.28 32.87
CA ALA A 583 -13.95 6.12 34.01
C ALA A 583 -15.18 6.26 34.90
N GLU A 584 -15.08 5.83 36.17
CA GLU A 584 -16.18 5.87 37.12
C GLU A 584 -15.67 6.39 38.48
N LEU A 585 -16.37 7.36 39.04
CA LEU A 585 -16.09 7.83 40.39
C LEU A 585 -16.91 6.98 41.37
N ARG A 586 -16.23 6.16 42.19
CA ARG A 586 -16.81 5.29 43.22
C ARG A 586 -16.37 5.80 44.59
N GLY A 587 -17.32 6.32 45.39
CA GLY A 587 -16.96 6.97 46.62
C GLY A 587 -16.02 8.12 46.38
N ASP A 588 -14.84 8.10 47.01
CA ASP A 588 -13.80 9.12 46.83
C ASP A 588 -12.76 8.73 45.75
N SER A 589 -12.90 7.62 45.09
CA SER A 589 -11.89 7.12 44.14
C SER A 589 -12.37 7.15 42.70
N LEU A 590 -11.51 7.65 41.80
CA LEU A 590 -11.71 7.55 40.37
C LEU A 590 -11.12 6.21 39.88
N VAL A 591 -12.01 5.31 39.41
CA VAL A 591 -11.62 4.00 38.87
C VAL A 591 -11.59 4.08 37.34
N LEU A 592 -10.49 3.67 36.77
CA LEU A 592 -10.25 3.59 35.33
C LEU A 592 -10.21 2.13 34.89
N ASP A 593 -11.00 1.78 33.88
CA ASP A 593 -11.01 0.47 33.25
C ASP A 593 -10.19 0.50 31.96
N GLN A 594 -9.06 -0.16 31.96
CA GLN A 594 -8.12 -0.21 30.81
C GLN A 594 -8.82 -0.54 29.48
N TYR A 595 -9.80 -1.44 29.47
CA TYR A 595 -10.42 -1.91 28.24
C TYR A 595 -11.34 -0.90 27.58
N THR A 596 -11.81 0.09 28.33
CA THR A 596 -12.80 1.05 27.85
C THR A 596 -12.40 2.50 27.98
N VAL A 597 -11.29 2.80 28.69
CA VAL A 597 -10.85 4.18 28.95
C VAL A 597 -10.21 4.85 27.74
N PHE A 598 -9.62 4.08 26.82
CA PHE A 598 -9.02 4.61 25.60
C PHE A 598 -10.01 4.60 24.42
N PRO A 599 -9.82 5.48 23.42
CA PRO A 599 -10.54 5.33 22.16
C PRO A 599 -10.14 3.99 21.48
N PRO A 600 -11.01 3.43 20.58
CA PRO A 600 -10.69 2.19 19.88
C PRO A 600 -9.32 2.21 19.17
N PRO A 601 -8.69 1.06 19.01
CA PRO A 601 -9.09 -0.29 19.40
C PRO A 601 -9.00 -0.53 20.91
N VAL A 602 -9.71 -1.56 21.41
CA VAL A 602 -9.64 -1.93 22.82
C VAL A 602 -8.23 -2.42 23.14
N LEU A 603 -7.65 -1.87 24.21
CA LEU A 603 -6.36 -2.32 24.75
C LEU A 603 -6.60 -3.38 25.83
N ILE A 604 -6.20 -4.61 25.55
CA ILE A 604 -6.37 -5.75 26.47
C ILE A 604 -5.00 -6.18 26.98
N GLY A 605 -4.74 -5.97 28.27
CA GLY A 605 -3.49 -6.37 28.90
C GLY A 605 -3.69 -6.74 30.36
N HIS A 606 -2.76 -7.49 30.92
CA HIS A 606 -2.74 -7.86 32.33
C HIS A 606 -1.74 -6.95 33.05
N MET A 607 -2.19 -5.82 33.59
CA MET A 607 -1.34 -4.90 34.34
C MET A 607 -0.80 -5.58 35.62
N SER A 608 0.50 -5.54 35.81
CA SER A 608 1.15 -6.03 37.02
C SER A 608 1.65 -4.90 37.91
N GLN A 609 1.90 -3.72 37.34
CA GLN A 609 2.38 -2.55 38.08
C GLN A 609 1.94 -1.27 37.41
N ALA A 610 1.65 -0.25 38.23
CA ALA A 610 1.43 1.14 37.81
C ALA A 610 2.26 2.06 38.71
N THR A 611 3.14 2.86 38.12
CA THR A 611 4.07 3.73 38.84
C THR A 611 3.97 5.17 38.33
N VAL A 612 3.83 6.10 39.30
CA VAL A 612 3.88 7.53 38.99
C VAL A 612 5.32 7.98 38.86
N GLU A 613 5.71 8.36 37.63
CA GLU A 613 7.04 8.87 37.32
C GLU A 613 6.99 10.39 37.03
N PRO A 614 8.13 11.10 37.07
CA PRO A 614 8.14 12.54 36.85
C PRO A 614 7.52 12.99 35.52
N ASP A 615 7.69 12.20 34.47
CA ASP A 615 7.29 12.49 33.09
C ASP A 615 6.04 11.74 32.59
N GLY A 616 5.47 10.83 33.40
CA GLY A 616 4.27 10.09 33.04
C GLY A 616 3.85 9.01 34.03
N LEU A 617 2.85 8.26 33.62
CA LEU A 617 2.38 7.05 34.29
C LEU A 617 2.99 5.83 33.59
N ARG A 618 3.86 5.09 34.29
CA ARG A 618 4.39 3.82 33.79
C ARG A 618 3.45 2.69 34.12
N LEU A 619 3.07 1.93 33.10
CA LEU A 619 2.27 0.71 33.21
C LEU A 619 3.13 -0.47 32.75
N THR A 620 3.21 -1.51 33.58
CA THR A 620 3.93 -2.75 33.26
C THR A 620 2.92 -3.89 33.15
N PHE A 621 3.10 -4.73 32.14
CA PHE A 621 2.20 -5.84 31.86
C PHE A 621 2.87 -7.20 32.12
N ARG A 622 2.10 -8.13 32.65
CA ARG A 622 2.55 -9.50 32.88
C ARG A 622 2.74 -10.20 31.53
N PRO A 623 3.85 -10.93 31.31
CA PRO A 623 4.04 -11.70 30.09
C PRO A 623 2.95 -12.75 29.88
N ALA A 624 2.41 -12.83 28.66
CA ALA A 624 1.47 -13.85 28.28
C ALA A 624 2.18 -15.22 28.16
N PRO A 625 1.61 -16.32 28.69
CA PRO A 625 2.30 -17.61 28.75
C PRO A 625 2.59 -18.25 27.38
N ASN A 626 1.86 -17.88 26.34
CA ASN A 626 1.99 -18.43 24.98
C ASN A 626 2.24 -17.34 23.93
N ALA A 627 3.08 -16.35 24.26
CA ALA A 627 3.47 -15.33 23.30
C ALA A 627 4.21 -15.97 22.11
N PRO A 628 3.88 -15.60 20.86
CA PRO A 628 4.57 -16.13 19.70
C PRO A 628 6.03 -15.66 19.66
N VAL A 629 6.89 -16.54 19.16
CA VAL A 629 8.30 -16.19 18.95
C VAL A 629 8.41 -15.42 17.62
N LEU A 630 8.78 -14.16 17.73
CA LEU A 630 9.02 -13.30 16.57
C LEU A 630 10.37 -13.60 15.92
N ARG A 631 10.43 -13.44 14.61
CA ARG A 631 11.65 -13.65 13.80
C ARG A 631 11.96 -12.39 12.98
N PRO A 632 12.38 -11.32 13.65
CA PRO A 632 12.73 -10.09 12.97
C PRO A 632 14.01 -10.27 12.12
N PRO A 633 14.28 -9.33 11.19
CA PRO A 633 15.55 -9.28 10.46
C PRO A 633 16.75 -9.19 11.39
N ALA A 634 17.91 -9.68 10.97
CA ALA A 634 19.12 -9.74 11.80
C ALA A 634 19.68 -8.36 12.22
N ASN A 635 19.42 -7.32 11.45
CA ASN A 635 19.95 -5.97 11.67
C ASN A 635 18.81 -4.97 11.91
N LEU A 636 18.28 -4.95 13.12
CA LEU A 636 17.24 -3.99 13.48
C LEU A 636 17.84 -2.60 13.78
N PRO A 637 17.11 -1.52 13.47
CA PRO A 637 17.46 -0.17 13.91
C PRO A 637 17.29 -0.02 15.44
N GLY A 638 17.79 1.06 16.01
CA GLY A 638 17.64 1.35 17.45
C GLY A 638 16.23 1.75 17.89
N SER A 639 15.35 2.01 16.93
CA SER A 639 13.93 2.33 17.14
C SER A 639 13.13 1.75 15.97
N TYR A 640 12.11 0.93 16.26
CA TYR A 640 11.34 0.27 15.21
C TYR A 640 9.99 -0.27 15.70
N LEU A 641 9.12 -0.57 14.71
CA LEU A 641 8.00 -1.50 14.84
C LEU A 641 8.27 -2.69 13.90
N TRP A 642 8.26 -3.91 14.43
CA TRP A 642 8.29 -5.13 13.63
C TRP A 642 6.94 -5.82 13.69
N LEU A 643 6.29 -5.98 12.53
CA LEU A 643 4.99 -6.64 12.40
C LEU A 643 5.19 -7.99 11.72
N GLU A 644 4.67 -9.05 12.32
CA GLU A 644 4.86 -10.42 11.83
C GLU A 644 3.60 -11.27 11.99
N GLY A 645 3.33 -12.06 10.94
CA GLY A 645 2.22 -13.01 10.89
C GLY A 645 0.86 -12.36 10.67
N GLY A 646 -0.13 -13.19 10.40
CA GLY A 646 -1.48 -12.74 10.12
C GLY A 646 -1.64 -12.00 8.80
N ASP A 647 -2.87 -11.64 8.51
CA ASP A 647 -3.24 -10.86 7.34
C ASP A 647 -3.79 -9.51 7.80
N THR A 648 -3.29 -8.44 7.22
CA THR A 648 -3.69 -7.08 7.59
C THR A 648 -4.03 -6.27 6.36
N LYS A 649 -5.19 -5.66 6.37
CA LYS A 649 -5.61 -4.68 5.38
C LYS A 649 -5.14 -3.29 5.80
N MET A 650 -4.49 -2.61 4.90
CA MET A 650 -4.05 -1.23 5.04
C MET A 650 -4.16 -0.53 3.68
N PHE A 651 -4.69 0.70 3.64
CA PHE A 651 -5.01 1.36 2.36
C PHE A 651 -5.91 0.46 1.49
N ASN A 652 -5.54 0.28 0.23
CA ASN A 652 -6.17 -0.65 -0.71
C ASN A 652 -5.42 -1.99 -0.84
N VAL A 653 -4.53 -2.29 0.11
CA VAL A 653 -3.65 -3.44 0.07
C VAL A 653 -4.00 -4.40 1.20
N LEU A 654 -4.14 -5.68 0.87
CA LEU A 654 -4.16 -6.77 1.84
C LEU A 654 -2.75 -7.37 1.90
N VAL A 655 -2.06 -7.21 3.02
CA VAL A 655 -0.74 -7.82 3.24
C VAL A 655 -0.98 -9.19 3.90
N LEU A 656 -0.65 -10.24 3.17
CA LEU A 656 -0.79 -11.62 3.65
C LEU A 656 0.47 -12.06 4.40
N ASN A 657 0.25 -12.75 5.52
CA ASN A 657 1.34 -13.25 6.35
C ASN A 657 2.38 -12.15 6.60
N MET A 658 1.93 -11.09 7.25
CA MET A 658 2.62 -9.82 7.38
C MET A 658 4.07 -9.96 7.82
N ARG A 659 4.94 -9.19 7.18
CA ARG A 659 6.34 -8.99 7.57
C ARG A 659 6.71 -7.56 7.22
N ILE A 660 6.61 -6.66 8.18
CA ILE A 660 6.87 -5.24 7.97
C ILE A 660 7.80 -4.73 9.07
N LEU A 661 8.86 -4.06 8.66
CA LEU A 661 9.72 -3.26 9.53
C LEU A 661 9.42 -1.78 9.28
N VAL A 662 9.03 -1.06 10.34
CA VAL A 662 8.81 0.39 10.31
C VAL A 662 9.92 1.07 11.09
N GLU A 663 10.57 2.05 10.48
CA GLU A 663 11.61 2.88 11.08
C GLU A 663 11.41 4.37 10.73
N ASP A 664 12.09 5.26 11.42
CA ASP A 664 12.19 6.69 11.08
C ASP A 664 13.66 7.06 10.99
N THR A 665 14.19 7.18 9.75
CA THR A 665 15.59 7.52 9.53
C THR A 665 15.91 9.00 9.79
N ALA A 666 14.89 9.85 9.94
CA ALA A 666 15.05 11.28 10.22
C ALA A 666 14.99 11.60 11.72
N LYS A 667 14.52 10.68 12.57
CA LYS A 667 14.34 10.89 14.01
C LYS A 667 14.90 9.72 14.82
N PRO A 668 15.33 9.97 16.07
CA PRO A 668 15.87 8.90 16.93
C PRO A 668 14.82 7.91 17.43
N ARG A 669 13.54 8.27 17.33
CA ARG A 669 12.41 7.43 17.71
C ARG A 669 11.36 7.45 16.63
N VAL A 670 10.91 6.27 16.22
CA VAL A 670 9.78 6.15 15.31
C VAL A 670 8.50 6.57 16.05
N ARG A 671 7.74 7.47 15.42
CA ARG A 671 6.41 7.86 15.87
C ARG A 671 5.36 7.26 14.94
N PHE A 672 4.46 6.49 15.51
CA PHE A 672 3.36 5.87 14.79
C PHE A 672 2.02 6.35 15.36
N ASP A 673 1.23 7.03 14.55
CA ASP A 673 -0.11 7.50 14.88
C ASP A 673 -1.14 6.57 14.22
N LEU A 674 -1.89 5.82 15.03
CA LEU A 674 -2.78 4.77 14.52
C LEU A 674 -3.93 5.34 13.67
N TYR A 675 -4.57 6.43 14.12
CA TYR A 675 -5.67 7.04 13.37
C TYR A 675 -5.20 7.82 12.15
N ASP A 676 -3.96 8.30 12.17
CA ASP A 676 -3.34 9.06 11.09
C ASP A 676 -2.25 8.22 10.36
N TYR A 677 -2.30 6.88 10.46
CA TYR A 677 -1.24 6.02 9.91
C TYR A 677 -1.08 6.21 8.40
N ARG A 678 -2.17 6.52 7.68
CA ARG A 678 -2.11 6.79 6.23
C ARG A 678 -1.25 8.00 5.92
N ASP A 679 -1.42 9.08 6.68
CA ASP A 679 -0.59 10.28 6.56
C ASP A 679 0.86 10.01 6.95
N VAL A 680 1.08 9.20 7.99
CA VAL A 680 2.43 8.82 8.44
C VAL A 680 3.15 8.04 7.35
N VAL A 681 2.53 7.00 6.82
CA VAL A 681 3.12 6.14 5.77
C VAL A 681 3.24 6.90 4.44
N SER A 682 2.27 7.74 4.06
CA SER A 682 2.30 8.48 2.78
C SER A 682 3.38 9.57 2.74
N ARG A 683 3.85 10.03 3.90
CA ARG A 683 5.01 10.95 3.99
C ARG A 683 6.36 10.24 3.89
N GLY A 684 6.35 8.94 4.03
CA GLY A 684 7.52 8.08 4.00
C GLY A 684 7.75 7.40 2.66
N SER A 685 8.57 6.37 2.68
CA SER A 685 8.83 5.48 1.56
C SER A 685 8.71 4.02 2.00
N VAL A 686 8.30 3.16 1.09
CA VAL A 686 8.16 1.72 1.33
C VAL A 686 8.99 0.97 0.31
N ARG A 687 9.73 -0.02 0.78
CA ARG A 687 10.44 -0.97 -0.06
C ARG A 687 10.03 -2.38 0.23
N MET A 688 10.17 -3.22 -0.78
CA MET A 688 9.92 -4.65 -0.68
C MET A 688 11.19 -5.42 -0.97
N VAL A 689 11.38 -6.54 -0.30
CA VAL A 689 12.41 -7.53 -0.64
C VAL A 689 11.78 -8.77 -1.28
N HIS A 690 12.60 -9.63 -1.90
CA HIS A 690 12.12 -10.78 -2.68
C HIS A 690 11.25 -11.78 -1.91
N ASP A 691 11.40 -11.87 -0.59
CA ASP A 691 10.56 -12.72 0.27
C ASP A 691 9.21 -12.09 0.64
N GLY A 692 8.96 -10.86 0.15
CA GLY A 692 7.74 -10.10 0.43
C GLY A 692 7.78 -9.27 1.72
N THR A 693 8.92 -9.22 2.42
CA THR A 693 9.09 -8.32 3.58
C THR A 693 9.08 -6.86 3.12
N LEU A 694 8.30 -6.03 3.81
CA LEU A 694 8.22 -4.60 3.57
C LEU A 694 9.09 -3.83 4.57
N TYR A 695 9.80 -2.84 4.08
CA TYR A 695 10.56 -1.87 4.87
C TYR A 695 9.93 -0.50 4.67
N VAL A 696 9.44 0.07 5.75
CA VAL A 696 8.72 1.34 5.77
C VAL A 696 9.56 2.37 6.53
N ASP A 697 10.06 3.39 5.82
CA ASP A 697 10.69 4.55 6.44
C ASP A 697 9.66 5.69 6.50
N VAL A 698 9.19 6.01 7.69
CA VAL A 698 8.22 7.10 7.90
C VAL A 698 8.89 8.48 8.04
N GLY A 699 10.21 8.52 8.03
CA GLY A 699 10.99 9.75 8.29
C GLY A 699 11.03 10.72 7.12
N LYS A 700 11.06 10.22 5.89
CA LYS A 700 11.08 11.05 4.69
C LYS A 700 10.67 10.29 3.44
N LYS A 701 10.04 10.99 2.51
CA LYS A 701 9.90 10.49 1.13
C LYS A 701 11.26 10.35 0.48
N ASP A 702 11.40 9.32 -0.33
CA ASP A 702 12.57 9.16 -1.16
C ASP A 702 12.73 10.38 -2.09
N PRO A 703 13.90 11.04 -2.12
CA PRO A 703 14.12 12.17 -3.02
C PRO A 703 14.02 11.81 -4.50
N LEU A 704 14.15 10.53 -4.85
CA LEU A 704 13.97 10.04 -6.22
C LEU A 704 12.50 9.87 -6.62
N ALA A 705 11.59 9.94 -5.65
CA ALA A 705 10.16 9.83 -5.84
C ALA A 705 9.48 11.10 -6.39
N ARG A 706 10.22 12.16 -6.70
CA ARG A 706 9.68 13.44 -7.20
C ARG A 706 10.02 13.72 -8.63
#